data_43743e2158f60b13f128db2e9794a682
#
_entry.id   43743e2158f60b13f128db2e9794a682
#
_cell.length_a   1.000
_cell.length_b   1.000
_cell.length_c   1.000
_cell.angle_alpha   90.00
_cell.angle_beta   90.00
_cell.angle_gamma   90.00
#
_symmetry.space_group_name_H-M   'P 1'
#
loop_
_entity.id
_entity.type
_entity.pdbx_description
1 polymer ?
#
loop_
_entity_poly.entity_id
_entity_poly.type
_entity_poly.pdbx_seq_one_letter_code
_entity_poly.pdbx_strand_id
1 'polypeptide(L)'
;MLLCTIVQTAGAQLVSRQYKDKPMSKVLVDLRRATSHYKISFIHNELEDYTVTKNFEHLSIPEAVQECIGFYPITMKMVGDSLIFVEAIQKTGDKLIGRIVDSKKQPVAYANIALLNMADTTKISSGVSNEDGNFVIPTTEQQLTIRISCIGYSTQILHCAPGNVGVITLIETTEHLNEVVVEGNLHSAKIDRDVYLPNQRQRNAANSGISLLDNLMIPQLDVNRMTGDIKSHTNKAITFCIDERIVEKAELEQIRPKDVLRVEYIDQPTGKFADKDVVINFVMRHYDYGGYVEAKDRTSILYDRTDNSVQASIDHKQMTYKMLLGSNYEKNGMRTTNIENLRIDKNFQQSTMTLTDPIKNHIIYAVVGARYRSKSLQLAGSAGITKEEMPEYHYSEDISYSGDIAGYASANSTVGSKNITTFVRTQANWQASEKQNLTFDTYISFGNNHYDNTYRESDGYDIESHTKEKTFGVEGDVCYVNNINRQSCITLRVIEFYHHYNDHYRGTLSADQTTSQSETIVWPIYTYKPNDKWIFLFRPLGFSVAYWKTKTNSQAYFSSRGGIRIKNQIDKHNNLQYGIYLGNSNPNAALRSNVEQIVNRYQILRGNPDLKKTLFSTVFIDYNLMLKHWQLMVHSEYERLDDMIKDTYTPDGERLIQSYTTDGCLQNLSLNIQQTLFLLNRNLQLKGGILLERNILTGQSGGSLNHIDWNVQAQYHLGDFAFSAYYDNPRSNLFQIYSSEPADYGFSASYGYRGFYAELGARRFLYGKDQPIHSYFSYTNYSFDEHRYQNINGPWIYMRLSYSLDFGRKSNHQSIETRTSGTSAILHK
;
A
#
# COMPACT_ATOMS: atom_id res chain seq x y z
N MET A 1 -15.62 -58.41 4.92
CA MET A 1 -15.13 -58.75 6.24
C MET A 1 -14.14 -57.63 6.63
N LEU A 2 -14.64 -56.57 7.29
CA LEU A 2 -13.90 -55.41 7.68
C LEU A 2 -13.28 -55.64 9.07
N LEU A 3 -11.95 -55.63 9.14
CA LEU A 3 -11.25 -55.62 10.45
C LEU A 3 -11.12 -54.14 10.90
N CYS A 4 -11.93 -53.76 11.88
CA CYS A 4 -11.74 -52.58 12.67
C CYS A 4 -10.62 -52.80 13.68
N THR A 5 -9.44 -52.28 13.48
CA THR A 5 -8.42 -52.16 14.50
C THR A 5 -8.75 -50.94 15.37
N ILE A 6 -9.22 -51.20 16.57
CA ILE A 6 -9.37 -50.19 17.63
C ILE A 6 -7.96 -49.86 18.12
N VAL A 7 -7.47 -48.70 17.71
CA VAL A 7 -6.31 -48.06 18.36
C VAL A 7 -6.81 -47.48 19.69
N GLN A 8 -6.50 -48.11 20.79
CA GLN A 8 -6.65 -47.54 22.11
C GLN A 8 -5.65 -46.36 22.24
N THR A 9 -6.11 -45.15 22.05
CA THR A 9 -5.40 -43.97 22.51
C THR A 9 -5.38 -44.01 24.03
N ALA A 10 -4.19 -44.16 24.60
CA ALA A 10 -3.97 -43.96 26.04
C ALA A 10 -4.41 -42.50 26.38
N GLY A 11 -5.53 -42.40 27.03
CA GLY A 11 -6.07 -41.11 27.46
C GLY A 11 -5.06 -40.40 28.35
N ALA A 12 -4.50 -39.27 27.92
CA ALA A 12 -3.68 -38.42 28.75
C ALA A 12 -4.50 -38.04 29.98
N GLN A 13 -4.02 -38.40 31.18
CA GLN A 13 -4.67 -38.09 32.43
C GLN A 13 -4.61 -36.57 32.63
N LEU A 14 -5.75 -35.88 32.45
CA LEU A 14 -5.89 -34.43 32.61
C LEU A 14 -6.15 -34.08 34.08
N VAL A 15 -5.51 -33.01 34.55
CA VAL A 15 -5.68 -32.52 35.92
C VAL A 15 -6.20 -31.10 35.92
N SER A 16 -7.08 -30.83 36.88
CA SER A 16 -7.56 -29.48 37.21
C SER A 16 -7.20 -29.17 38.62
N ARG A 17 -6.50 -28.08 38.88
CA ARG A 17 -6.00 -27.68 40.21
C ARG A 17 -6.03 -26.19 40.41
N GLN A 18 -6.24 -25.81 41.67
CA GLN A 18 -6.10 -24.44 42.14
C GLN A 18 -5.09 -24.40 43.27
N TYR A 19 -4.03 -23.65 43.09
CA TYR A 19 -3.03 -23.37 44.12
C TYR A 19 -3.02 -21.89 44.45
N LYS A 20 -2.82 -21.57 45.73
CA LYS A 20 -2.65 -20.21 46.20
C LYS A 20 -1.51 -20.18 47.19
N ASP A 21 -0.45 -19.43 46.89
CA ASP A 21 0.76 -19.23 47.70
C ASP A 21 1.32 -20.56 48.29
N LYS A 22 1.34 -21.61 47.47
CA LYS A 22 1.73 -22.96 47.90
C LYS A 22 3.17 -23.26 47.46
N PRO A 23 4.06 -23.72 48.35
CA PRO A 23 5.44 -24.08 47.98
C PRO A 23 5.48 -25.02 46.75
N MET A 24 6.37 -24.74 45.80
CA MET A 24 6.54 -25.56 44.59
C MET A 24 6.77 -27.05 44.92
N SER A 25 7.59 -27.34 45.91
CA SER A 25 7.82 -28.70 46.39
C SER A 25 6.53 -29.43 46.75
N LYS A 26 5.59 -28.77 47.44
CA LYS A 26 4.28 -29.34 47.79
C LYS A 26 3.35 -29.49 46.60
N VAL A 27 3.40 -28.54 45.67
CA VAL A 27 2.64 -28.61 44.41
C VAL A 27 3.09 -29.78 43.54
N LEU A 28 4.39 -29.99 43.41
CA LEU A 28 4.92 -31.11 42.65
C LEU A 28 4.61 -32.47 43.33
N VAL A 29 4.56 -32.55 44.68
CA VAL A 29 4.08 -33.74 45.36
C VAL A 29 2.60 -34.01 45.10
N ASP A 30 1.76 -32.95 45.05
CA ASP A 30 0.34 -33.08 44.71
C ASP A 30 0.13 -33.57 43.26
N LEU A 31 0.81 -32.96 42.31
CA LEU A 31 0.77 -33.38 40.89
C LEU A 31 1.30 -34.80 40.70
N ARG A 32 2.35 -35.18 41.42
CA ARG A 32 2.86 -36.57 41.42
C ARG A 32 1.84 -37.57 41.92
N ARG A 33 1.03 -37.24 42.94
CA ARG A 33 -0.05 -38.08 43.45
C ARG A 33 -1.26 -38.15 42.52
N ALA A 34 -1.43 -37.15 41.66
CA ALA A 34 -2.53 -37.05 40.73
C ALA A 34 -2.32 -37.91 39.47
N THR A 35 -1.19 -38.59 39.29
CA THR A 35 -0.88 -39.41 38.13
C THR A 35 -0.27 -40.73 38.49
N SER A 36 -0.62 -41.79 37.77
CA SER A 36 0.01 -43.08 37.87
C SER A 36 1.04 -43.30 36.74
N HIS A 37 1.01 -42.47 35.70
CA HIS A 37 1.86 -42.61 34.53
C HIS A 37 3.17 -41.85 34.66
N TYR A 38 3.13 -40.62 35.22
CA TYR A 38 4.31 -39.77 35.32
C TYR A 38 4.99 -39.86 36.71
N LYS A 39 6.32 -40.04 36.68
CA LYS A 39 7.15 -39.93 37.89
C LYS A 39 7.82 -38.57 37.92
N ILE A 40 7.42 -37.70 38.88
CA ILE A 40 8.01 -36.39 39.06
C ILE A 40 9.13 -36.47 40.10
N SER A 41 10.37 -36.18 39.69
CA SER A 41 11.57 -36.19 40.53
C SER A 41 12.10 -34.80 40.70
N PHE A 42 12.38 -34.37 41.90
CA PHE A 42 12.92 -33.06 42.26
C PHE A 42 13.59 -33.11 43.65
N ILE A 43 14.45 -32.11 43.92
CA ILE A 43 15.10 -31.94 45.24
C ILE A 43 14.25 -30.97 46.06
N HIS A 44 13.68 -31.45 47.17
CA HIS A 44 12.69 -30.73 47.94
C HIS A 44 13.19 -29.37 48.46
N ASN A 45 14.40 -29.33 49.05
CA ASN A 45 14.98 -28.14 49.64
C ASN A 45 15.39 -27.05 48.59
N GLU A 46 15.60 -27.43 47.33
CA GLU A 46 15.90 -26.48 46.26
C GLU A 46 14.68 -25.70 45.77
N LEU A 47 13.47 -26.30 45.98
CA LEU A 47 12.23 -25.76 45.40
C LEU A 47 11.22 -25.26 46.46
N GLU A 48 11.57 -25.33 47.77
CA GLU A 48 10.64 -25.01 48.86
C GLU A 48 10.31 -23.50 48.94
N ASP A 49 11.27 -22.62 48.56
CA ASP A 49 11.11 -21.17 48.63
C ASP A 49 10.31 -20.59 47.44
N TYR A 50 10.08 -21.38 46.40
CA TYR A 50 9.29 -20.96 45.26
C TYR A 50 7.82 -21.22 45.50
N THR A 51 6.98 -20.19 45.42
CA THR A 51 5.54 -20.30 45.69
C THR A 51 4.73 -20.25 44.37
N VAL A 52 3.66 -21.04 44.33
CA VAL A 52 2.78 -21.20 43.17
C VAL A 52 1.39 -20.70 43.52
N THR A 53 0.90 -19.75 42.70
CA THR A 53 -0.51 -19.33 42.66
C THR A 53 -0.99 -19.48 41.25
N LYS A 54 -1.76 -20.53 40.99
CA LYS A 54 -2.25 -20.87 39.64
C LYS A 54 -3.62 -21.56 39.75
N ASN A 55 -4.44 -21.29 38.74
CA ASN A 55 -5.68 -21.98 38.49
C ASN A 55 -5.68 -22.50 37.06
N PHE A 56 -5.74 -23.82 36.87
CA PHE A 56 -5.78 -24.42 35.55
C PHE A 56 -6.75 -25.61 35.53
N GLU A 57 -7.34 -25.83 34.37
CA GLU A 57 -8.32 -26.86 34.11
C GLU A 57 -7.89 -27.70 32.89
N HIS A 58 -8.09 -29.03 33.03
CA HIS A 58 -7.86 -29.97 31.90
C HIS A 58 -6.47 -29.91 31.27
N LEU A 59 -5.41 -29.75 32.07
CA LEU A 59 -4.03 -29.83 31.58
C LEU A 59 -3.46 -31.24 31.77
N SER A 60 -2.56 -31.64 30.86
CA SER A 60 -1.72 -32.82 31.08
C SER A 60 -0.73 -32.55 32.24
N ILE A 61 -0.19 -33.60 32.85
CA ILE A 61 0.77 -33.45 33.96
C ILE A 61 2.02 -32.66 33.55
N PRO A 62 2.65 -32.90 32.37
CA PRO A 62 3.78 -32.04 31.93
C PRO A 62 3.39 -30.57 31.73
N GLU A 63 2.23 -30.29 31.16
CA GLU A 63 1.74 -28.92 30.98
C GLU A 63 1.44 -28.27 32.36
N ALA A 64 0.82 -28.99 33.26
CA ALA A 64 0.55 -28.51 34.62
C ALA A 64 1.85 -28.21 35.40
N VAL A 65 2.89 -29.01 35.25
CA VAL A 65 4.20 -28.75 35.85
C VAL A 65 4.83 -27.51 35.23
N GLN A 66 4.79 -27.39 33.89
CA GLN A 66 5.33 -26.23 33.16
C GLN A 66 4.61 -24.93 33.54
N GLU A 67 3.29 -24.99 33.70
CA GLU A 67 2.47 -23.84 34.14
C GLU A 67 2.81 -23.41 35.57
N CYS A 68 3.08 -24.38 36.47
CA CYS A 68 3.50 -24.09 37.84
C CYS A 68 4.93 -23.52 37.91
N ILE A 69 5.83 -23.93 37.07
CA ILE A 69 7.20 -23.38 36.96
C ILE A 69 7.16 -21.91 36.53
N GLY A 70 6.33 -21.57 35.57
CA GLY A 70 6.15 -20.19 35.11
C GLY A 70 7.49 -19.50 34.74
N PHE A 71 7.75 -18.35 35.36
CA PHE A 71 8.96 -17.53 35.11
C PHE A 71 10.10 -17.78 36.13
N TYR A 72 9.95 -18.76 37.01
CA TYR A 72 11.01 -19.09 37.97
C TYR A 72 12.24 -19.70 37.27
N PRO A 73 13.45 -19.51 37.77
CA PRO A 73 14.68 -20.12 37.24
C PRO A 73 14.74 -21.64 37.57
N ILE A 74 13.72 -22.35 37.09
CA ILE A 74 13.52 -23.78 37.27
C ILE A 74 13.38 -24.39 35.90
N THR A 75 14.00 -25.52 35.66
CA THR A 75 13.88 -26.23 34.39
C THR A 75 13.15 -27.56 34.60
N MET A 76 12.36 -27.94 33.59
CA MET A 76 11.74 -29.25 33.51
C MET A 76 12.37 -30.02 32.32
N LYS A 77 12.80 -31.23 32.59
CA LYS A 77 13.31 -32.18 31.56
C LYS A 77 12.50 -33.47 31.61
N MET A 78 12.03 -33.88 30.45
CA MET A 78 11.44 -35.20 30.27
C MET A 78 12.49 -36.21 29.88
N VAL A 79 12.56 -37.33 30.55
CA VAL A 79 13.44 -38.46 30.25
C VAL A 79 12.58 -39.69 29.95
N GLY A 80 12.58 -40.10 28.70
CA GLY A 80 11.61 -41.08 28.22
C GLY A 80 10.17 -40.49 28.25
N ASP A 81 9.19 -41.41 28.27
CA ASP A 81 7.78 -41.03 28.15
C ASP A 81 7.07 -40.73 29.49
N SER A 82 7.75 -40.97 30.63
CA SER A 82 7.07 -40.92 31.94
C SER A 82 7.86 -40.31 33.11
N LEU A 83 9.12 -39.94 32.91
CA LEU A 83 9.92 -39.35 33.98
C LEU A 83 10.15 -37.88 33.78
N ILE A 84 9.66 -37.04 34.69
CA ILE A 84 9.80 -35.59 34.71
C ILE A 84 10.79 -35.20 35.80
N PHE A 85 11.91 -34.57 35.40
CA PHE A 85 12.84 -33.94 36.33
C PHE A 85 12.55 -32.45 36.44
N VAL A 86 12.45 -31.96 37.66
CA VAL A 86 12.30 -30.51 37.94
C VAL A 86 13.45 -30.09 38.85
N GLU A 87 14.29 -29.19 38.34
CA GLU A 87 15.48 -28.72 39.07
C GLU A 87 15.68 -27.21 38.93
N ALA A 88 16.23 -26.58 39.97
CA ALA A 88 16.64 -25.18 39.88
C ALA A 88 17.84 -25.05 38.91
N ILE A 89 17.83 -23.99 38.08
CA ILE A 89 18.90 -23.74 37.09
C ILE A 89 20.23 -23.44 37.77
N GLN A 90 20.18 -22.75 38.94
CA GLN A 90 21.35 -22.45 39.76
C GLN A 90 21.24 -23.11 41.10
N LYS A 91 22.23 -23.90 41.49
CA LYS A 91 22.33 -24.62 42.78
C LYS A 91 23.23 -23.83 43.72
N THR A 92 22.88 -22.56 43.99
CA THR A 92 23.58 -21.72 44.98
C THR A 92 22.85 -21.74 46.31
N GLY A 93 23.61 -21.71 47.41
CA GLY A 93 23.04 -21.71 48.75
C GLY A 93 22.32 -20.42 49.13
N ASP A 94 22.70 -19.29 48.49
CA ASP A 94 22.15 -17.98 48.80
C ASP A 94 21.08 -17.58 47.78
N LYS A 95 19.98 -17.04 48.27
CA LYS A 95 18.84 -16.58 47.50
C LYS A 95 18.39 -15.23 48.01
N LEU A 96 17.93 -14.36 47.13
CA LEU A 96 17.19 -13.15 47.46
C LEU A 96 15.70 -13.45 47.36
N ILE A 97 14.97 -13.30 48.48
CA ILE A 97 13.54 -13.59 48.57
C ILE A 97 12.81 -12.34 49.04
N GLY A 98 11.69 -12.00 48.45
CA GLY A 98 10.89 -10.86 48.85
C GLY A 98 9.50 -10.85 48.22
N ARG A 99 8.70 -9.85 48.62
CA ARG A 99 7.39 -9.62 48.05
C ARG A 99 7.20 -8.16 47.63
N ILE A 100 6.64 -7.93 46.43
CA ILE A 100 6.38 -6.60 45.90
C ILE A 100 4.90 -6.30 46.02
N VAL A 101 4.56 -5.15 46.59
CA VAL A 101 3.19 -4.64 46.72
C VAL A 101 3.09 -3.20 46.28
N ASP A 102 1.90 -2.73 45.95
CA ASP A 102 1.59 -1.32 45.72
C ASP A 102 1.36 -0.52 47.03
N SER A 103 1.07 0.77 46.89
CA SER A 103 0.75 1.68 48.00
C SER A 103 -0.51 1.25 48.79
N LYS A 104 -1.40 0.45 48.20
CA LYS A 104 -2.62 -0.12 48.79
C LYS A 104 -2.40 -1.53 49.32
N LYS A 105 -1.13 -1.99 49.41
CA LYS A 105 -0.74 -3.35 49.83
C LYS A 105 -1.27 -4.47 48.92
N GLN A 106 -1.68 -4.16 47.70
CA GLN A 106 -2.02 -5.18 46.70
C GLN A 106 -0.75 -5.74 46.08
N PRO A 107 -0.69 -7.04 45.74
CA PRO A 107 0.49 -7.62 45.09
C PRO A 107 0.74 -7.02 43.71
N VAL A 108 1.99 -6.69 43.41
CA VAL A 108 2.43 -6.26 42.07
C VAL A 108 3.00 -7.47 41.36
N ALA A 109 2.22 -8.04 40.45
CA ALA A 109 2.63 -9.18 39.64
C ALA A 109 3.53 -8.74 38.48
N TYR A 110 4.46 -9.63 38.13
CA TYR A 110 5.34 -9.50 36.96
C TYR A 110 6.26 -8.26 36.98
N ALA A 111 6.57 -7.74 38.19
CA ALA A 111 7.61 -6.74 38.36
C ALA A 111 8.98 -7.34 38.03
N ASN A 112 9.79 -6.62 37.27
CA ASN A 112 11.14 -7.05 36.90
C ASN A 112 12.12 -6.65 38.00
N ILE A 113 12.87 -7.60 38.53
CA ILE A 113 13.90 -7.44 39.57
C ILE A 113 15.26 -7.74 38.96
N ALA A 114 16.13 -6.75 38.88
CA ALA A 114 17.51 -6.92 38.42
C ALA A 114 18.47 -6.82 39.61
N LEU A 115 19.30 -7.85 39.82
CA LEU A 115 20.41 -7.82 40.74
C LEU A 115 21.62 -7.24 40.05
N LEU A 116 22.16 -6.18 40.63
CA LEU A 116 23.31 -5.44 40.12
C LEU A 116 24.49 -5.54 41.09
N ASN A 117 25.69 -5.59 40.58
CA ASN A 117 26.92 -5.48 41.36
C ASN A 117 27.00 -4.09 41.98
N MET A 118 27.31 -4.04 43.27
CA MET A 118 27.37 -2.77 44.00
C MET A 118 28.55 -1.86 43.58
N ALA A 119 29.61 -2.42 42.99
CA ALA A 119 30.83 -1.70 42.61
C ALA A 119 30.73 -1.03 41.21
N ASP A 120 30.09 -1.69 40.25
CA ASP A 120 30.10 -1.26 38.84
C ASP A 120 28.71 -1.25 38.18
N THR A 121 27.65 -1.57 38.95
CA THR A 121 26.24 -1.65 38.46
C THR A 121 26.00 -2.64 37.33
N THR A 122 26.94 -3.55 37.06
CA THR A 122 26.73 -4.64 36.07
C THR A 122 25.63 -5.59 36.57
N LYS A 123 24.83 -6.08 35.60
CA LYS A 123 23.74 -7.02 35.92
C LYS A 123 24.31 -8.40 36.24
N ILE A 124 24.06 -8.89 37.45
CA ILE A 124 24.46 -10.22 37.95
C ILE A 124 23.40 -11.25 37.58
N SER A 125 22.15 -10.99 37.92
CA SER A 125 21.02 -11.89 37.72
C SER A 125 19.72 -11.10 37.64
N SER A 126 18.61 -11.75 37.32
CA SER A 126 17.29 -11.11 37.30
C SER A 126 16.20 -12.15 37.51
N GLY A 127 15.05 -11.69 38.02
CA GLY A 127 13.83 -12.45 38.14
C GLY A 127 12.62 -11.56 37.96
N VAL A 128 11.46 -12.19 38.04
CA VAL A 128 10.15 -11.53 37.94
C VAL A 128 9.29 -11.97 39.10
N SER A 129 8.49 -11.06 39.67
CA SER A 129 7.55 -11.41 40.74
C SER A 129 6.40 -12.25 40.17
N ASN A 130 5.89 -13.20 40.97
CA ASN A 130 4.73 -13.99 40.62
C ASN A 130 3.40 -13.22 40.82
N GLU A 131 2.27 -13.88 40.62
CA GLU A 131 0.93 -13.27 40.73
C GLU A 131 0.62 -12.71 42.12
N ASP A 132 1.24 -13.23 43.19
CA ASP A 132 1.15 -12.72 44.57
C ASP A 132 2.24 -11.70 44.91
N GLY A 133 3.03 -11.27 43.92
CA GLY A 133 4.13 -10.33 44.09
C GLY A 133 5.41 -10.95 44.67
N ASN A 134 5.45 -12.27 44.96
CA ASN A 134 6.62 -12.95 45.54
C ASN A 134 7.70 -13.17 44.46
N PHE A 135 8.96 -13.05 44.83
CA PHE A 135 10.11 -13.36 43.97
C PHE A 135 11.20 -14.11 44.72
N VAL A 136 11.92 -14.97 43.98
CA VAL A 136 13.08 -15.73 44.47
C VAL A 136 14.14 -15.69 43.38
N ILE A 137 15.31 -15.13 43.70
CA ILE A 137 16.42 -14.99 42.76
C ILE A 137 17.69 -15.53 43.37
N PRO A 138 18.29 -16.61 42.85
CA PRO A 138 19.58 -17.13 43.31
C PRO A 138 20.70 -16.10 43.08
N THR A 139 21.66 -16.01 43.99
CA THR A 139 22.82 -15.13 43.92
C THR A 139 24.04 -15.75 44.60
N THR A 140 25.20 -15.35 44.16
CA THR A 140 26.50 -15.72 44.77
C THR A 140 27.16 -14.55 45.51
N GLU A 141 26.57 -13.35 45.35
CA GLU A 141 27.13 -12.13 45.89
C GLU A 141 26.61 -11.86 47.32
N GLN A 142 27.44 -11.37 48.19
CA GLN A 142 27.12 -11.05 49.58
C GLN A 142 26.53 -9.65 49.77
N GLN A 143 26.72 -8.74 48.82
CA GLN A 143 26.14 -7.40 48.81
C GLN A 143 25.58 -7.09 47.40
N LEU A 144 24.36 -6.64 47.35
CA LEU A 144 23.59 -6.47 46.13
C LEU A 144 22.95 -5.09 46.05
N THR A 145 22.90 -4.53 44.84
CA THR A 145 21.97 -3.47 44.48
C THR A 145 20.82 -4.11 43.71
N ILE A 146 19.59 -4.01 44.20
CA ILE A 146 18.41 -4.47 43.47
C ILE A 146 17.68 -3.29 42.84
N ARG A 147 17.39 -3.41 41.55
CA ARG A 147 16.55 -2.47 40.79
C ARG A 147 15.24 -3.17 40.43
N ILE A 148 14.14 -2.62 40.95
CA ILE A 148 12.81 -3.14 40.74
C ILE A 148 12.04 -2.17 39.86
N SER A 149 11.48 -2.67 38.77
CA SER A 149 10.68 -1.88 37.81
C SER A 149 9.43 -2.63 37.39
N CYS A 150 8.31 -1.90 37.30
CA CYS A 150 7.05 -2.40 36.81
C CYS A 150 6.33 -1.29 36.05
N ILE A 151 5.57 -1.63 35.01
CA ILE A 151 4.80 -0.65 34.23
C ILE A 151 3.72 -0.03 35.15
N GLY A 152 3.66 1.30 35.17
CA GLY A 152 2.73 2.04 36.06
C GLY A 152 3.28 2.34 37.44
N TYR A 153 4.53 1.98 37.76
CA TYR A 153 5.17 2.21 39.04
C TYR A 153 6.54 2.89 38.87
N SER A 154 6.92 3.70 39.84
CA SER A 154 8.26 4.27 39.93
C SER A 154 9.31 3.20 40.17
N THR A 155 10.42 3.24 39.44
CA THR A 155 11.53 2.32 39.64
C THR A 155 12.15 2.53 41.02
N GLN A 156 12.33 1.44 41.80
CA GLN A 156 13.02 1.45 43.07
C GLN A 156 14.40 0.82 43.00
N ILE A 157 15.33 1.40 43.70
CA ILE A 157 16.69 0.86 43.85
C ILE A 157 16.95 0.71 45.36
N LEU A 158 17.35 -0.49 45.78
CA LEU A 158 17.60 -0.83 47.17
C LEU A 158 18.97 -1.55 47.27
N HIS A 159 19.66 -1.36 48.40
CA HIS A 159 20.88 -2.08 48.70
C HIS A 159 20.58 -3.11 49.78
N CYS A 160 20.97 -4.37 49.59
CA CYS A 160 20.67 -5.45 50.49
C CYS A 160 21.73 -6.55 50.47
N ALA A 161 21.67 -7.44 51.43
CA ALA A 161 22.39 -8.73 51.41
C ALA A 161 21.41 -9.86 50.98
N PRO A 162 21.92 -11.02 50.53
CA PRO A 162 21.08 -12.20 50.30
C PRO A 162 20.23 -12.57 51.54
N GLY A 163 19.08 -13.14 51.28
CA GLY A 163 18.11 -13.51 52.31
C GLY A 163 16.72 -12.94 52.00
N ASN A 164 15.84 -12.91 53.00
CA ASN A 164 14.50 -12.36 52.88
C ASN A 164 14.52 -10.85 53.10
N VAL A 165 14.28 -10.08 52.05
CA VAL A 165 14.23 -8.61 52.09
C VAL A 165 12.84 -8.08 52.47
N GLY A 166 11.88 -8.97 52.77
CA GLY A 166 10.55 -8.60 53.25
C GLY A 166 9.66 -8.04 52.11
N VAL A 167 8.77 -7.11 52.51
CA VAL A 167 7.80 -6.49 51.60
C VAL A 167 8.37 -5.18 51.07
N ILE A 168 8.45 -5.06 49.73
CA ILE A 168 8.88 -3.86 49.02
C ILE A 168 7.67 -3.19 48.38
N THR A 169 7.44 -1.91 48.73
CA THR A 169 6.29 -1.16 48.22
C THR A 169 6.69 -0.32 47.04
N LEU A 170 6.06 -0.54 45.88
CA LEU A 170 6.19 0.33 44.71
C LEU A 170 5.15 1.45 44.73
N ILE A 171 5.56 2.64 44.36
CA ILE A 171 4.69 3.82 44.32
C ILE A 171 4.10 3.90 42.91
N GLU A 172 2.76 3.91 42.80
CA GLU A 172 2.09 4.16 41.53
C GLU A 172 2.52 5.53 40.96
N THR A 173 2.90 5.58 39.72
CA THR A 173 3.23 6.82 39.05
C THR A 173 2.27 7.04 37.90
N THR A 174 1.70 8.24 37.84
CA THR A 174 0.96 8.75 36.69
C THR A 174 1.90 9.41 35.68
N GLU A 175 3.20 9.34 35.92
CA GLU A 175 4.14 9.79 34.89
C GLU A 175 3.88 8.98 33.62
N HIS A 176 3.43 9.70 32.58
CA HIS A 176 3.64 9.26 31.23
C HIS A 176 5.12 8.90 31.13
N LEU A 177 5.42 7.66 30.89
CA LEU A 177 6.76 7.24 30.51
C LEU A 177 7.17 8.20 29.40
N ASN A 178 8.10 9.12 29.71
CA ASN A 178 8.87 9.75 28.67
C ASN A 178 9.35 8.59 27.84
N GLU A 179 8.89 8.58 26.59
CA GLU A 179 9.24 7.58 25.61
C GLU A 179 10.75 7.35 25.72
N VAL A 180 11.15 6.24 26.33
CA VAL A 180 12.50 5.74 26.17
C VAL A 180 12.55 5.43 24.68
N VAL A 181 13.02 6.42 23.93
CA VAL A 181 13.42 6.24 22.55
C VAL A 181 14.54 5.21 22.63
N VAL A 182 14.16 3.93 22.59
CA VAL A 182 15.09 2.89 22.20
C VAL A 182 15.48 3.31 20.80
N GLU A 183 16.66 3.90 20.64
CA GLU A 183 17.26 4.15 19.34
C GLU A 183 17.59 2.80 18.68
N GLY A 184 16.60 1.93 18.54
CA GLY A 184 16.63 0.83 17.60
C GLY A 184 16.69 1.44 16.20
N ASN A 185 17.47 0.86 15.31
CA ASN A 185 17.46 1.25 13.92
C ASN A 185 16.01 1.19 13.41
N LEU A 186 15.36 2.37 13.28
CA LEU A 186 14.00 2.49 12.72
C LEU A 186 13.96 2.13 11.23
N HIS A 187 15.13 1.83 10.66
CA HIS A 187 15.32 1.32 9.31
C HIS A 187 16.37 0.20 9.32
N SER A 188 16.09 -0.88 8.61
CA SER A 188 17.00 -2.01 8.42
C SER A 188 17.00 -2.42 6.96
N ALA A 189 18.12 -2.25 6.29
CA ALA A 189 18.33 -2.78 4.94
C ALA A 189 18.66 -4.28 5.01
N LYS A 190 17.86 -5.07 4.29
CA LYS A 190 18.13 -6.49 4.02
C LYS A 190 18.29 -6.64 2.51
N ILE A 191 18.94 -7.71 2.08
CA ILE A 191 19.16 -7.93 0.64
C ILE A 191 17.85 -7.96 -0.17
N ASP A 192 16.78 -8.44 0.43
CA ASP A 192 15.48 -8.63 -0.26
C ASP A 192 14.51 -7.45 -0.04
N ARG A 193 14.73 -6.63 1.00
CA ARG A 193 13.83 -5.51 1.35
C ARG A 193 14.46 -4.50 2.29
N ASP A 194 13.94 -3.28 2.25
CA ASP A 194 14.17 -2.26 3.26
C ASP A 194 12.98 -2.24 4.23
N VAL A 195 13.26 -2.30 5.53
CA VAL A 195 12.25 -2.33 6.58
C VAL A 195 12.22 -1.01 7.31
N TYR A 196 11.07 -0.34 7.30
CA TYR A 196 10.81 0.92 8.00
C TYR A 196 9.90 0.64 9.20
N LEU A 197 10.33 1.03 10.39
CA LEU A 197 9.58 0.91 11.65
C LEU A 197 9.02 2.29 11.99
N PRO A 198 7.74 2.58 11.72
CA PRO A 198 7.16 3.87 12.08
C PRO A 198 7.20 4.07 13.59
N ASN A 199 7.70 5.20 14.05
CA ASN A 199 7.62 5.57 15.46
C ASN A 199 6.22 6.09 15.83
N GLN A 200 5.94 6.30 17.11
CA GLN A 200 4.63 6.74 17.59
C GLN A 200 4.24 8.11 17.00
N ARG A 201 5.20 9.04 16.86
CA ARG A 201 4.96 10.37 16.29
C ARG A 201 4.55 10.30 14.83
N GLN A 202 5.26 9.50 14.02
CA GLN A 202 4.91 9.26 12.62
C GLN A 202 3.53 8.61 12.46
N ARG A 203 3.14 7.69 13.38
CA ARG A 203 1.80 7.10 13.40
C ARG A 203 0.73 8.12 13.80
N ASN A 204 0.97 8.94 14.82
CA ASN A 204 0.02 9.97 15.27
C ASN A 204 -0.17 11.06 14.20
N ALA A 205 0.90 11.40 13.46
CA ALA A 205 0.87 12.38 12.36
C ALA A 205 0.25 11.84 11.05
N ALA A 206 -0.39 10.67 11.07
CA ALA A 206 -0.98 10.04 9.92
C ALA A 206 -2.40 9.54 10.22
N ASN A 207 -3.31 9.61 9.23
CA ASN A 207 -4.66 9.05 9.31
C ASN A 207 -4.91 7.92 8.30
N SER A 208 -3.92 7.63 7.46
CA SER A 208 -3.99 6.59 6.42
C SER A 208 -2.62 5.98 6.13
N GLY A 209 -2.58 4.91 5.35
CA GLY A 209 -1.32 4.33 4.85
C GLY A 209 -0.56 5.30 3.94
N ILE A 210 -1.24 6.14 3.17
CA ILE A 210 -0.61 7.13 2.29
C ILE A 210 0.09 8.20 3.12
N SER A 211 -0.59 8.80 4.10
CA SER A 211 0.03 9.79 4.98
C SER A 211 1.14 9.18 5.86
N LEU A 212 1.05 7.88 6.18
CA LEU A 212 2.14 7.18 6.86
C LEU A 212 3.37 7.00 5.95
N LEU A 213 3.17 6.64 4.67
CA LEU A 213 4.28 6.57 3.70
C LEU A 213 4.95 7.92 3.51
N ASP A 214 4.17 9.00 3.43
CA ASP A 214 4.70 10.35 3.38
C ASP A 214 5.58 10.66 4.60
N ASN A 215 5.12 10.30 5.82
CA ASN A 215 5.88 10.50 7.05
C ASN A 215 7.18 9.67 7.15
N LEU A 216 7.30 8.58 6.36
CA LEU A 216 8.52 7.76 6.34
C LEU A 216 9.63 8.35 5.47
N MET A 217 9.30 9.29 4.58
CA MET A 217 10.27 9.98 3.71
C MET A 217 11.19 9.03 2.93
N ILE A 218 10.63 7.94 2.39
CA ILE A 218 11.38 6.93 1.62
C ILE A 218 11.96 7.59 0.36
N PRO A 219 13.29 7.56 0.12
CA PRO A 219 13.91 8.27 -1.01
C PRO A 219 13.39 7.83 -2.37
N GLN A 220 13.05 6.53 -2.52
CA GLN A 220 12.57 5.95 -3.79
C GLN A 220 11.14 6.35 -4.15
N LEU A 221 10.39 6.98 -3.24
CA LEU A 221 8.98 7.30 -3.41
C LEU A 221 8.73 8.80 -3.42
N ASP A 222 7.93 9.25 -4.33
CA ASP A 222 7.27 10.56 -4.28
C ASP A 222 5.85 10.35 -3.75
N VAL A 223 5.57 10.88 -2.57
CA VAL A 223 4.26 10.74 -1.91
C VAL A 223 3.70 12.11 -1.62
N ASN A 224 2.61 12.47 -2.26
CA ASN A 224 1.90 13.70 -1.99
C ASN A 224 0.65 13.39 -1.14
N ARG A 225 0.72 13.65 0.17
CA ARG A 225 -0.40 13.41 1.09
C ARG A 225 -1.63 14.25 0.77
N MET A 226 -1.47 15.43 0.12
CA MET A 226 -2.58 16.33 -0.18
C MET A 226 -3.42 15.81 -1.34
N THR A 227 -2.81 15.29 -2.39
CA THR A 227 -3.51 14.70 -3.54
C THR A 227 -3.75 13.20 -3.37
N GLY A 228 -2.99 12.53 -2.52
CA GLY A 228 -2.98 11.08 -2.36
C GLY A 228 -2.12 10.37 -3.39
N ASP A 229 -1.31 11.08 -4.18
CA ASP A 229 -0.47 10.48 -5.21
C ASP A 229 0.75 9.79 -4.63
N ILE A 230 1.09 8.64 -5.19
CA ILE A 230 2.29 7.87 -4.87
C ILE A 230 2.94 7.48 -6.19
N LYS A 231 4.17 7.94 -6.41
CA LYS A 231 4.97 7.65 -7.59
C LYS A 231 6.32 7.05 -7.19
N SER A 232 6.93 6.29 -8.06
CA SER A 232 8.30 5.81 -7.88
C SER A 232 9.26 6.78 -8.56
N HIS A 233 10.31 7.18 -7.85
CA HIS A 233 11.41 7.94 -8.46
C HIS A 233 12.29 7.08 -9.39
N THR A 234 12.03 5.77 -9.45
CA THR A 234 12.72 4.82 -10.35
C THR A 234 11.84 4.39 -11.52
N ASN A 235 10.77 5.12 -11.86
CA ASN A 235 9.78 4.82 -12.91
C ASN A 235 9.14 3.42 -12.84
N LYS A 236 9.44 2.63 -11.80
CA LYS A 236 8.95 1.28 -11.61
C LYS A 236 7.51 1.27 -11.14
N ALA A 237 6.75 0.29 -11.60
CA ALA A 237 5.37 0.08 -11.14
C ALA A 237 5.34 -0.37 -9.68
N ILE A 238 4.53 0.30 -8.87
CA ILE A 238 4.39 0.00 -7.44
C ILE A 238 3.22 -0.94 -7.23
N THR A 239 3.47 -2.08 -6.58
CA THR A 239 2.44 -3.00 -6.08
C THR A 239 2.30 -2.79 -4.58
N PHE A 240 1.09 -2.46 -4.13
CA PHE A 240 0.80 -2.30 -2.70
C PHE A 240 0.34 -3.62 -2.10
N CYS A 241 0.78 -3.88 -0.87
CA CYS A 241 0.37 -5.07 -0.12
C CYS A 241 0.03 -4.73 1.33
N ILE A 242 -0.91 -5.47 1.90
CA ILE A 242 -1.21 -5.51 3.33
C ILE A 242 -1.10 -6.97 3.79
N ASP A 243 -0.17 -7.24 4.70
CA ASP A 243 0.17 -8.60 5.14
C ASP A 243 0.40 -9.54 3.94
N GLU A 244 1.17 -9.07 2.96
CA GLU A 244 1.50 -9.77 1.73
C GLU A 244 0.30 -10.10 0.79
N ARG A 245 -0.86 -9.53 1.03
CA ARG A 245 -2.01 -9.54 0.11
C ARG A 245 -1.93 -8.32 -0.79
N ILE A 246 -1.99 -8.51 -2.10
CA ILE A 246 -2.03 -7.40 -3.07
C ILE A 246 -3.33 -6.62 -2.88
N VAL A 247 -3.20 -5.30 -2.85
CA VAL A 247 -4.29 -4.35 -2.62
C VAL A 247 -4.22 -3.19 -3.61
N GLU A 248 -5.35 -2.54 -3.82
CA GLU A 248 -5.41 -1.32 -4.62
C GLU A 248 -4.93 -0.09 -3.82
N LYS A 249 -4.46 0.95 -4.51
CA LYS A 249 -4.04 2.21 -3.88
C LYS A 249 -5.13 2.79 -2.97
N ALA A 250 -6.39 2.71 -3.37
CA ALA A 250 -7.53 3.20 -2.58
C ALA A 250 -7.68 2.49 -1.22
N GLU A 251 -7.20 1.24 -1.09
CA GLU A 251 -7.21 0.54 0.19
C GLU A 251 -6.22 1.12 1.20
N LEU A 252 -5.17 1.82 0.73
CA LEU A 252 -4.19 2.47 1.62
C LEU A 252 -4.84 3.60 2.44
N GLU A 253 -5.87 4.26 1.92
CA GLU A 253 -6.62 5.27 2.67
C GLU A 253 -7.38 4.68 3.85
N GLN A 254 -7.66 3.37 3.82
CA GLN A 254 -8.35 2.65 4.89
C GLN A 254 -7.39 2.15 6.00
N ILE A 255 -6.07 2.18 5.77
CA ILE A 255 -5.09 1.72 6.75
C ILE A 255 -5.10 2.66 7.95
N ARG A 256 -5.19 2.08 9.15
CA ARG A 256 -5.03 2.80 10.41
C ARG A 256 -3.55 2.78 10.81
N PRO A 257 -2.86 3.92 10.84
CA PRO A 257 -1.41 3.98 11.11
C PRO A 257 -1.01 3.36 12.46
N LYS A 258 -1.86 3.44 13.47
CA LYS A 258 -1.60 2.85 14.81
C LYS A 258 -1.45 1.33 14.80
N ASP A 259 -2.03 0.66 13.80
CA ASP A 259 -2.00 -0.80 13.67
C ASP A 259 -0.87 -1.28 12.74
N VAL A 260 -0.13 -0.37 12.10
CA VAL A 260 1.02 -0.71 11.27
C VAL A 260 2.23 -1.03 12.17
N LEU A 261 2.73 -2.25 12.09
CA LEU A 261 3.96 -2.66 12.77
C LEU A 261 5.19 -2.15 12.05
N ARG A 262 5.23 -2.36 10.73
CA ARG A 262 6.32 -1.93 9.84
C ARG A 262 5.83 -1.79 8.41
N VAL A 263 6.58 -1.04 7.62
CA VAL A 263 6.44 -0.96 6.17
C VAL A 263 7.68 -1.56 5.54
N GLU A 264 7.49 -2.46 4.59
CA GLU A 264 8.56 -3.12 3.84
C GLU A 264 8.57 -2.55 2.42
N TYR A 265 9.69 -1.96 2.02
CA TYR A 265 9.95 -1.55 0.64
C TYR A 265 10.81 -2.63 -0.02
N ILE A 266 10.25 -3.31 -1.00
CA ILE A 266 10.87 -4.46 -1.66
C ILE A 266 11.15 -4.06 -3.11
N ASP A 267 12.38 -3.69 -3.40
CA ASP A 267 12.85 -3.22 -4.71
C ASP A 267 13.23 -4.35 -5.66
N GLN A 268 13.50 -5.55 -5.13
CA GLN A 268 13.68 -6.78 -5.90
C GLN A 268 12.80 -7.90 -5.34
N PRO A 269 11.50 -7.89 -5.64
CA PRO A 269 10.59 -8.91 -5.15
C PRO A 269 10.94 -10.31 -5.69
N THR A 270 10.71 -11.32 -4.84
CA THR A 270 10.95 -12.74 -5.15
C THR A 270 9.76 -13.59 -4.73
N GLY A 271 9.74 -14.89 -5.07
CA GLY A 271 8.63 -15.77 -4.75
C GLY A 271 7.34 -15.33 -5.42
N LYS A 272 6.24 -15.21 -4.67
CA LYS A 272 4.92 -14.82 -5.22
C LYS A 272 4.85 -13.41 -5.80
N PHE A 273 5.85 -12.58 -5.54
CA PHE A 273 5.95 -11.22 -6.09
C PHE A 273 7.05 -11.08 -7.15
N ALA A 274 7.64 -12.18 -7.60
CA ALA A 274 8.79 -12.16 -8.50
C ALA A 274 8.54 -11.47 -9.86
N ASP A 275 7.28 -11.35 -10.29
CA ASP A 275 6.86 -10.62 -11.50
C ASP A 275 6.71 -9.11 -11.30
N LYS A 276 6.62 -8.64 -10.06
CA LYS A 276 6.42 -7.22 -9.71
C LYS A 276 7.74 -6.45 -9.77
N ASP A 277 7.65 -5.14 -9.97
CA ASP A 277 8.83 -4.27 -10.01
C ASP A 277 9.22 -3.82 -8.62
N VAL A 278 8.29 -3.22 -7.90
CA VAL A 278 8.44 -2.79 -6.51
C VAL A 278 7.22 -3.23 -5.73
N VAL A 279 7.42 -3.70 -4.50
CA VAL A 279 6.32 -4.01 -3.57
C VAL A 279 6.47 -3.17 -2.31
N ILE A 280 5.40 -2.50 -1.91
CA ILE A 280 5.29 -1.83 -0.61
C ILE A 280 4.31 -2.63 0.23
N ASN A 281 4.83 -3.29 1.28
CA ASN A 281 4.03 -4.16 2.14
C ASN A 281 3.86 -3.55 3.53
N PHE A 282 2.61 -3.27 3.89
CA PHE A 282 2.23 -2.88 5.25
C PHE A 282 2.01 -4.13 6.08
N VAL A 283 2.86 -4.35 7.08
CA VAL A 283 2.70 -5.45 8.03
C VAL A 283 1.93 -4.95 9.23
N MET A 284 0.76 -5.57 9.45
CA MET A 284 -0.22 -5.11 10.42
C MET A 284 -0.12 -5.87 11.74
N ARG A 285 -0.59 -5.23 12.81
CA ARG A 285 -0.82 -5.88 14.10
C ARG A 285 -2.09 -6.72 14.03
N HIS A 286 -2.04 -7.93 14.55
CA HIS A 286 -3.18 -8.85 14.57
C HIS A 286 -3.77 -8.96 15.97
N TYR A 287 -5.08 -9.10 16.02
CA TYR A 287 -5.86 -9.21 17.24
C TYR A 287 -6.88 -10.35 17.10
N ASP A 288 -7.22 -11.01 18.20
CA ASP A 288 -8.12 -12.17 18.18
C ASP A 288 -9.60 -11.78 18.31
N TYR A 289 -9.91 -10.74 19.09
CA TYR A 289 -11.27 -10.29 19.36
C TYR A 289 -11.34 -8.78 19.48
N GLY A 290 -12.30 -8.20 18.83
CA GLY A 290 -12.57 -6.78 18.93
C GLY A 290 -13.12 -6.19 17.64
N GLY A 291 -13.12 -4.89 17.56
CA GLY A 291 -13.58 -4.19 16.37
C GLY A 291 -13.32 -2.70 16.48
N TYR A 292 -13.64 -2.00 15.41
CA TYR A 292 -13.63 -0.56 15.39
C TYR A 292 -14.65 -0.01 14.41
N VAL A 293 -15.02 1.24 14.63
CA VAL A 293 -15.70 2.08 13.64
C VAL A 293 -14.85 3.32 13.46
N GLU A 294 -14.58 3.70 12.23
CA GLU A 294 -13.80 4.89 11.88
C GLU A 294 -14.54 5.72 10.86
N ALA A 295 -14.66 7.02 11.12
CA ALA A 295 -15.18 8.00 10.18
C ALA A 295 -14.03 8.93 9.72
N LYS A 296 -13.99 9.24 8.44
CA LYS A 296 -13.02 10.15 7.82
C LYS A 296 -13.75 11.18 6.98
N ASP A 297 -13.34 12.43 7.10
CA ASP A 297 -13.74 13.54 6.25
C ASP A 297 -12.51 14.27 5.73
N ARG A 298 -12.57 14.70 4.49
CA ARG A 298 -11.64 15.63 3.87
C ARG A 298 -12.43 16.63 3.06
N THR A 299 -12.41 17.87 3.48
CA THR A 299 -13.13 18.98 2.82
C THR A 299 -12.16 20.07 2.40
N SER A 300 -12.31 20.56 1.17
CA SER A 300 -11.59 21.72 0.64
C SER A 300 -12.51 22.94 0.57
N ILE A 301 -11.98 24.12 0.90
CA ILE A 301 -12.77 25.35 1.04
C ILE A 301 -12.76 26.19 -0.25
N LEU A 302 -11.59 26.39 -0.87
CA LEU A 302 -11.46 27.22 -2.08
C LEU A 302 -11.69 26.41 -3.38
N TYR A 303 -11.55 25.12 -3.28
CA TYR A 303 -11.85 24.15 -4.31
C TYR A 303 -12.86 23.18 -3.74
N ASP A 304 -14.09 23.20 -4.26
CA ASP A 304 -15.20 22.42 -3.71
C ASP A 304 -14.93 20.90 -3.90
N ARG A 305 -14.31 20.28 -2.91
CA ARG A 305 -14.09 18.85 -2.85
C ARG A 305 -14.35 18.32 -1.44
N THR A 306 -15.08 17.23 -1.37
CA THR A 306 -15.35 16.54 -0.12
C THR A 306 -15.22 15.04 -0.33
N ASP A 307 -14.38 14.38 0.46
CA ASP A 307 -14.19 12.92 0.47
C ASP A 307 -14.58 12.39 1.85
N ASN A 308 -15.69 11.67 1.95
CA ASN A 308 -16.21 11.11 3.19
C ASN A 308 -16.20 9.60 3.19
N SER A 309 -15.84 8.98 4.30
CA SER A 309 -15.97 7.54 4.44
C SER A 309 -16.24 7.11 5.89
N VAL A 310 -16.98 6.02 6.02
CA VAL A 310 -17.18 5.31 7.28
C VAL A 310 -16.82 3.85 7.05
N GLN A 311 -15.92 3.33 7.89
CA GLN A 311 -15.56 1.93 7.88
C GLN A 311 -15.80 1.29 9.25
N ALA A 312 -16.22 0.03 9.22
CA ALA A 312 -16.37 -0.80 10.41
C ALA A 312 -15.66 -2.14 10.21
N SER A 313 -15.05 -2.65 11.27
CA SER A 313 -14.40 -3.96 11.28
C SER A 313 -14.72 -4.71 12.56
N ILE A 314 -14.97 -6.00 12.44
CA ILE A 314 -15.21 -6.91 13.56
C ILE A 314 -14.32 -8.14 13.37
N ASP A 315 -13.48 -8.41 14.35
CA ASP A 315 -12.61 -9.58 14.43
C ASP A 315 -13.18 -10.62 15.40
N HIS A 316 -13.30 -11.85 14.95
CA HIS A 316 -13.71 -12.99 15.76
C HIS A 316 -12.84 -14.20 15.41
N LYS A 317 -11.88 -14.54 16.26
CA LYS A 317 -10.92 -15.64 16.06
C LYS A 317 -10.17 -15.49 14.71
N GLN A 318 -10.42 -16.39 13.80
CA GLN A 318 -9.78 -16.45 12.48
C GLN A 318 -10.53 -15.64 11.40
N MET A 319 -11.68 -15.07 11.73
CA MET A 319 -12.53 -14.32 10.81
C MET A 319 -12.49 -12.83 11.10
N THR A 320 -12.41 -12.04 10.05
CA THR A 320 -12.60 -10.59 10.08
C THR A 320 -13.71 -10.24 9.10
N TYR A 321 -14.64 -9.40 9.53
CA TYR A 321 -15.71 -8.85 8.70
C TYR A 321 -15.53 -7.35 8.60
N LYS A 322 -15.75 -6.80 7.41
CA LYS A 322 -15.61 -5.37 7.15
C LYS A 322 -16.74 -4.82 6.31
N MET A 323 -17.02 -3.55 6.57
CA MET A 323 -17.92 -2.73 5.77
C MET A 323 -17.26 -1.37 5.54
N LEU A 324 -17.36 -0.85 4.33
CA LEU A 324 -16.92 0.48 3.95
C LEU A 324 -18.03 1.16 3.15
N LEU A 325 -18.36 2.37 3.57
CA LEU A 325 -19.26 3.28 2.84
C LEU A 325 -18.49 4.57 2.58
N GLY A 326 -18.65 5.16 1.42
CA GLY A 326 -18.02 6.45 1.15
C GLY A 326 -18.70 7.23 0.04
N SER A 327 -18.38 8.51 0.01
CA SER A 327 -18.87 9.47 -0.96
C SER A 327 -17.78 10.50 -1.24
N ASN A 328 -17.47 10.71 -2.51
CA ASN A 328 -16.57 11.74 -2.99
C ASN A 328 -17.37 12.72 -3.85
N TYR A 329 -17.25 13.98 -3.55
CA TYR A 329 -17.85 15.06 -4.34
C TYR A 329 -16.77 16.05 -4.75
N GLU A 330 -16.80 16.45 -6.01
CA GLU A 330 -15.87 17.42 -6.57
C GLU A 330 -16.62 18.37 -7.49
N LYS A 331 -16.29 19.65 -7.41
CA LYS A 331 -16.80 20.68 -8.31
C LYS A 331 -15.63 21.47 -8.89
N ASN A 332 -15.39 21.34 -10.19
CA ASN A 332 -14.24 21.92 -10.88
C ASN A 332 -14.70 22.83 -12.01
N GLY A 333 -14.39 24.14 -11.92
CA GLY A 333 -14.55 25.08 -13.02
C GLY A 333 -13.36 24.98 -13.98
N MET A 334 -13.63 25.10 -15.28
CA MET A 334 -12.60 25.03 -16.32
C MET A 334 -12.79 26.15 -17.33
N ARG A 335 -11.68 26.70 -17.80
CA ARG A 335 -11.60 27.59 -18.95
C ARG A 335 -10.44 27.14 -19.82
N THR A 336 -10.68 27.02 -21.12
CA THR A 336 -9.67 26.64 -22.09
C THR A 336 -9.56 27.70 -23.17
N THR A 337 -8.34 28.04 -23.58
CA THR A 337 -8.05 28.75 -24.83
C THR A 337 -7.24 27.85 -25.71
N ASN A 338 -7.70 27.62 -26.93
CA ASN A 338 -7.09 26.72 -27.88
C ASN A 338 -6.96 27.39 -29.26
N ILE A 339 -5.82 27.26 -29.89
CA ILE A 339 -5.56 27.71 -31.25
C ILE A 339 -5.23 26.48 -32.08
N GLU A 340 -6.07 26.17 -33.03
CA GLU A 340 -5.94 25.00 -33.92
C GLU A 340 -5.68 25.45 -35.36
N ASN A 341 -4.74 24.83 -36.03
CA ASN A 341 -4.52 25.02 -37.46
C ASN A 341 -4.97 23.73 -38.19
N LEU A 342 -5.94 23.87 -39.07
CA LEU A 342 -6.50 22.76 -39.86
C LEU A 342 -6.14 22.91 -41.35
N ARG A 343 -5.66 21.80 -41.92
CA ARG A 343 -5.37 21.68 -43.35
C ARG A 343 -6.19 20.53 -43.93
N ILE A 344 -7.32 20.89 -44.48
CA ILE A 344 -8.26 20.01 -45.18
C ILE A 344 -8.27 20.42 -46.66
N ASP A 345 -9.38 20.50 -47.31
CA ASP A 345 -9.52 21.17 -48.65
C ASP A 345 -9.25 22.69 -48.55
N LYS A 346 -9.40 23.27 -47.40
CA LYS A 346 -9.09 24.64 -46.99
C LYS A 346 -8.07 24.68 -45.84
N ASN A 347 -7.23 25.74 -45.85
CA ASN A 347 -6.28 25.99 -44.77
C ASN A 347 -6.79 27.13 -43.90
N PHE A 348 -7.08 26.87 -42.64
CA PHE A 348 -7.58 27.91 -41.73
C PHE A 348 -7.10 27.65 -40.29
N GLN A 349 -7.14 28.70 -39.51
CA GLN A 349 -6.90 28.69 -38.08
C GLN A 349 -8.24 28.86 -37.35
N GLN A 350 -8.48 28.03 -36.40
CA GLN A 350 -9.60 28.11 -35.43
C GLN A 350 -9.03 28.53 -34.07
N SER A 351 -9.52 29.63 -33.52
CA SER A 351 -9.20 30.04 -32.16
C SER A 351 -10.46 29.92 -31.33
N THR A 352 -10.42 29.09 -30.30
CA THR A 352 -11.57 28.78 -29.46
C THR A 352 -11.31 29.20 -28.03
N MET A 353 -12.24 29.94 -27.43
CA MET A 353 -12.29 30.16 -25.98
C MET A 353 -13.49 29.40 -25.41
N THR A 354 -13.21 28.41 -24.57
CA THR A 354 -14.23 27.58 -23.90
C THR A 354 -14.40 28.01 -22.46
N LEU A 355 -15.64 28.29 -22.06
CA LEU A 355 -16.05 28.52 -20.67
C LEU A 355 -16.96 27.38 -20.25
N THR A 356 -16.60 26.71 -19.19
CA THR A 356 -17.34 25.55 -18.66
C THR A 356 -18.04 25.92 -17.36
N ASP A 357 -19.33 25.64 -17.26
CA ASP A 357 -20.02 25.60 -15.97
C ASP A 357 -19.26 24.65 -15.03
N PRO A 358 -19.26 24.91 -13.72
CA PRO A 358 -18.56 24.03 -12.81
C PRO A 358 -18.99 22.56 -12.93
N ILE A 359 -18.10 21.71 -13.42
CA ILE A 359 -18.30 20.26 -13.55
C ILE A 359 -18.42 19.67 -12.16
N LYS A 360 -19.53 19.01 -11.88
CA LYS A 360 -19.78 18.29 -10.62
C LYS A 360 -19.55 16.80 -10.86
N ASN A 361 -18.71 16.18 -10.06
CA ASN A 361 -18.55 14.73 -10.06
C ASN A 361 -18.90 14.19 -8.68
N HIS A 362 -19.77 13.20 -8.63
CA HIS A 362 -20.21 12.57 -7.40
C HIS A 362 -20.05 11.05 -7.49
N ILE A 363 -19.21 10.51 -6.60
CA ILE A 363 -18.94 9.09 -6.48
C ILE A 363 -19.50 8.60 -5.13
N ILE A 364 -20.35 7.59 -5.15
CA ILE A 364 -20.83 6.88 -3.95
C ILE A 364 -20.44 5.42 -4.08
N TYR A 365 -19.90 4.84 -3.02
CA TYR A 365 -19.51 3.45 -3.01
C TYR A 365 -19.84 2.75 -1.69
N ALA A 366 -20.15 1.45 -1.80
CA ALA A 366 -20.37 0.56 -0.68
C ALA A 366 -19.64 -0.75 -0.93
N VAL A 367 -18.88 -1.22 0.05
CA VAL A 367 -18.13 -2.48 -0.04
C VAL A 367 -18.29 -3.25 1.26
N VAL A 368 -18.51 -4.56 1.14
CA VAL A 368 -18.51 -5.50 2.25
C VAL A 368 -17.50 -6.61 1.97
N GLY A 369 -16.87 -7.14 3.01
CA GLY A 369 -15.89 -8.19 2.84
C GLY A 369 -15.72 -9.03 4.10
N ALA A 370 -15.18 -10.23 3.89
CA ALA A 370 -14.81 -11.15 4.94
C ALA A 370 -13.44 -11.76 4.65
N ARG A 371 -12.68 -12.04 5.68
CA ARG A 371 -11.40 -12.73 5.59
C ARG A 371 -11.31 -13.84 6.62
N TYR A 372 -10.84 -14.98 6.19
CA TYR A 372 -10.43 -16.11 7.02
C TYR A 372 -8.91 -16.23 7.01
N ARG A 373 -8.31 -16.49 8.16
CA ARG A 373 -6.87 -16.70 8.30
C ARG A 373 -6.56 -17.88 9.22
N SER A 374 -5.77 -18.82 8.70
CA SER A 374 -5.14 -19.88 9.46
C SER A 374 -3.63 -19.89 9.19
N LYS A 375 -2.88 -20.81 9.78
CA LYS A 375 -1.43 -20.95 9.56
C LYS A 375 -1.06 -21.24 8.10
N SER A 376 -1.86 -22.06 7.42
CA SER A 376 -1.58 -22.51 6.05
C SER A 376 -2.51 -21.92 4.99
N LEU A 377 -3.65 -21.32 5.36
CA LEU A 377 -4.65 -20.84 4.42
C LEU A 377 -5.16 -19.47 4.82
N GLN A 378 -5.14 -18.56 3.88
CA GLN A 378 -5.80 -17.25 3.99
C GLN A 378 -6.79 -17.14 2.84
N LEU A 379 -8.04 -16.78 3.16
CA LEU A 379 -9.08 -16.52 2.19
C LEU A 379 -9.62 -15.13 2.42
N ALA A 380 -9.90 -14.40 1.36
CA ALA A 380 -10.59 -13.11 1.44
C ALA A 380 -11.63 -13.03 0.33
N GLY A 381 -12.77 -12.46 0.64
CA GLY A 381 -13.81 -12.16 -0.32
C GLY A 381 -14.39 -10.78 -0.06
N SER A 382 -14.67 -10.03 -1.12
CA SER A 382 -15.36 -8.75 -1.05
C SER A 382 -16.35 -8.60 -2.20
N ALA A 383 -17.39 -7.83 -1.96
CA ALA A 383 -18.36 -7.41 -2.98
C ALA A 383 -18.69 -5.94 -2.78
N GLY A 384 -18.89 -5.22 -3.86
CA GLY A 384 -19.15 -3.80 -3.78
C GLY A 384 -19.92 -3.25 -4.97
N ILE A 385 -20.39 -2.04 -4.77
CA ILE A 385 -21.03 -1.22 -5.79
C ILE A 385 -20.46 0.18 -5.74
N THR A 386 -20.18 0.73 -6.90
CA THR A 386 -19.79 2.13 -7.10
C THR A 386 -20.75 2.78 -8.08
N LYS A 387 -21.28 3.91 -7.71
CA LYS A 387 -22.02 4.82 -8.61
C LYS A 387 -21.20 6.09 -8.76
N GLU A 388 -20.88 6.43 -10.00
CA GLU A 388 -20.26 7.68 -10.39
C GLU A 388 -21.24 8.45 -11.27
N GLU A 389 -21.46 9.69 -10.95
CA GLU A 389 -22.42 10.55 -11.66
C GLU A 389 -21.81 11.93 -11.87
N MET A 390 -21.74 12.32 -13.12
CA MET A 390 -21.44 13.68 -13.55
C MET A 390 -22.74 14.23 -14.14
N PRO A 391 -23.52 14.98 -13.34
CA PRO A 391 -24.75 15.60 -13.83
C PRO A 391 -24.46 16.49 -15.04
N GLU A 392 -25.47 16.69 -15.87
CA GLU A 392 -25.37 17.58 -17.02
C GLU A 392 -24.77 18.92 -16.63
N TYR A 393 -23.74 19.31 -17.35
CA TYR A 393 -23.13 20.63 -17.28
C TYR A 393 -23.03 21.23 -18.67
N HIS A 394 -23.03 22.56 -18.75
CA HIS A 394 -22.96 23.30 -20.00
C HIS A 394 -21.58 23.92 -20.17
N TYR A 395 -21.13 23.98 -21.40
CA TYR A 395 -20.02 24.81 -21.77
C TYR A 395 -20.33 25.60 -23.03
N SER A 396 -19.84 26.81 -23.11
CA SER A 396 -19.96 27.70 -24.25
C SER A 396 -18.59 27.91 -24.88
N GLU A 397 -18.59 28.02 -26.17
CA GLU A 397 -17.40 28.26 -26.99
C GLU A 397 -17.59 29.49 -27.85
N ASP A 398 -16.64 30.42 -27.76
CA ASP A 398 -16.48 31.51 -28.72
C ASP A 398 -15.39 31.12 -29.73
N ILE A 399 -15.76 31.02 -31.00
CA ILE A 399 -14.92 30.47 -32.05
C ILE A 399 -14.66 31.57 -33.07
N SER A 400 -13.40 31.84 -33.41
CA SER A 400 -13.00 32.70 -34.49
C SER A 400 -12.19 31.92 -35.52
N TYR A 401 -12.51 32.16 -36.81
CA TYR A 401 -11.84 31.53 -37.93
C TYR A 401 -11.05 32.58 -38.71
N SER A 402 -9.87 32.19 -39.18
CA SER A 402 -9.04 33.01 -40.07
C SER A 402 -8.29 32.14 -41.09
N GLY A 403 -8.03 32.67 -42.27
CA GLY A 403 -7.47 31.96 -43.41
C GLY A 403 -8.49 31.78 -44.53
N ASP A 404 -8.51 30.59 -45.18
CA ASP A 404 -9.47 30.30 -46.27
C ASP A 404 -10.93 30.26 -45.78
N ILE A 405 -11.14 30.05 -44.50
CA ILE A 405 -12.39 30.25 -43.75
C ILE A 405 -12.16 31.39 -42.79
N ALA A 406 -13.04 32.40 -42.82
CA ALA A 406 -12.98 33.54 -41.91
C ALA A 406 -14.36 33.84 -41.37
N GLY A 407 -14.45 34.19 -40.10
CA GLY A 407 -15.72 34.53 -39.44
C GLY A 407 -15.71 34.23 -37.95
N TYR A 408 -16.88 34.28 -37.37
CA TYR A 408 -17.13 34.00 -35.97
C TYR A 408 -18.29 33.05 -35.83
N ALA A 409 -18.20 32.14 -34.88
CA ALA A 409 -19.29 31.27 -34.43
C ALA A 409 -19.30 31.19 -32.92
N SER A 410 -20.42 30.84 -32.36
CA SER A 410 -20.50 30.41 -30.96
C SER A 410 -21.14 29.03 -30.91
N ALA A 411 -20.70 28.20 -29.98
CA ALA A 411 -21.30 26.90 -29.72
C ALA A 411 -21.68 26.73 -28.26
N ASN A 412 -22.70 25.94 -28.02
CA ASN A 412 -23.11 25.53 -26.68
C ASN A 412 -23.22 24.02 -26.63
N SER A 413 -22.66 23.43 -25.60
CA SER A 413 -22.67 22.00 -25.39
C SER A 413 -23.21 21.64 -24.03
N THR A 414 -23.83 20.47 -23.95
CA THR A 414 -24.27 19.85 -22.70
C THR A 414 -23.68 18.46 -22.64
N VAL A 415 -23.00 18.15 -21.54
CA VAL A 415 -22.37 16.84 -21.31
C VAL A 415 -22.81 16.29 -19.97
N GLY A 416 -23.12 15.00 -19.91
CA GLY A 416 -23.45 14.28 -18.68
C GLY A 416 -23.02 12.83 -18.75
N SER A 417 -22.72 12.23 -17.60
CA SER A 417 -22.46 10.80 -17.51
C SER A 417 -22.94 10.19 -16.21
N LYS A 418 -23.28 8.90 -16.28
CA LYS A 418 -23.66 8.10 -15.12
C LYS A 418 -23.16 6.68 -15.29
N ASN A 419 -22.34 6.22 -14.35
CA ASN A 419 -21.71 4.92 -14.36
C ASN A 419 -22.06 4.17 -13.07
N ILE A 420 -22.46 2.92 -13.21
CA ILE A 420 -22.69 2.02 -12.09
C ILE A 420 -21.85 0.77 -12.32
N THR A 421 -20.97 0.46 -11.38
CA THR A 421 -20.14 -0.74 -11.41
C THR A 421 -20.39 -1.57 -10.16
N THR A 422 -20.67 -2.86 -10.34
CA THR A 422 -20.71 -3.84 -9.26
C THR A 422 -19.56 -4.82 -9.44
N PHE A 423 -18.99 -5.28 -8.32
CA PHE A 423 -17.89 -6.25 -8.39
C PHE A 423 -17.94 -7.29 -7.28
N VAL A 424 -17.27 -8.39 -7.54
CA VAL A 424 -16.90 -9.42 -6.56
C VAL A 424 -15.42 -9.73 -6.74
N ARG A 425 -14.67 -9.78 -5.64
CA ARG A 425 -13.28 -10.24 -5.62
C ARG A 425 -13.10 -11.38 -4.63
N THR A 426 -12.33 -12.37 -5.02
CA THR A 426 -11.92 -13.47 -4.15
C THR A 426 -10.40 -13.65 -4.22
N GLN A 427 -9.80 -13.86 -3.06
CA GLN A 427 -8.36 -14.09 -2.92
C GLN A 427 -8.10 -15.28 -2.04
N ALA A 428 -7.16 -16.12 -2.41
CA ALA A 428 -6.68 -17.24 -1.62
C ALA A 428 -5.15 -17.26 -1.61
N ASN A 429 -4.58 -17.57 -0.46
CA ASN A 429 -3.16 -17.85 -0.31
C ASN A 429 -3.02 -19.13 0.51
N TRP A 430 -2.54 -20.19 -0.14
CA TRP A 430 -2.41 -21.51 0.45
C TRP A 430 -0.95 -21.93 0.50
N GLN A 431 -0.42 -22.05 1.71
CA GLN A 431 0.87 -22.67 1.98
C GLN A 431 0.68 -24.18 2.02
N ALA A 432 0.82 -24.84 0.86
CA ALA A 432 0.60 -26.28 0.71
C ALA A 432 1.67 -27.10 1.45
N SER A 433 2.91 -26.58 1.56
CA SER A 433 4.01 -27.12 2.35
C SER A 433 5.00 -25.99 2.69
N GLU A 434 6.05 -26.31 3.46
CA GLU A 434 7.12 -25.32 3.74
C GLU A 434 7.79 -24.77 2.48
N LYS A 435 7.75 -25.53 1.38
CA LYS A 435 8.38 -25.17 0.11
C LYS A 435 7.42 -24.63 -0.94
N GLN A 436 6.12 -24.93 -0.83
CA GLN A 436 5.14 -24.69 -1.89
C GLN A 436 4.05 -23.75 -1.42
N ASN A 437 3.84 -22.70 -2.20
CA ASN A 437 2.77 -21.74 -2.00
C ASN A 437 1.97 -21.57 -3.28
N LEU A 438 0.65 -21.47 -3.16
CA LEU A 438 -0.28 -21.18 -4.24
C LEU A 438 -1.14 -19.99 -3.87
N THR A 439 -1.15 -18.97 -4.72
CA THR A 439 -2.03 -17.83 -4.60
C THR A 439 -3.02 -17.79 -5.75
N PHE A 440 -4.21 -17.34 -5.45
CA PHE A 440 -5.30 -17.12 -6.40
C PHE A 440 -5.96 -15.78 -6.10
N ASP A 441 -6.22 -14.98 -7.13
CA ASP A 441 -6.94 -13.72 -7.04
C ASP A 441 -7.88 -13.63 -8.24
N THR A 442 -9.15 -13.33 -8.01
CA THR A 442 -10.13 -13.14 -9.09
C THR A 442 -10.99 -11.93 -8.79
N TYR A 443 -11.12 -11.08 -9.78
CA TYR A 443 -11.98 -9.91 -9.78
C TYR A 443 -12.99 -10.02 -10.92
N ILE A 444 -14.28 -9.94 -10.62
CA ILE A 444 -15.38 -9.97 -11.58
C ILE A 444 -16.16 -8.67 -11.45
N SER A 445 -16.42 -8.01 -12.56
CA SER A 445 -17.12 -6.73 -12.58
C SER A 445 -18.23 -6.69 -13.64
N PHE A 446 -19.27 -5.93 -13.32
CA PHE A 446 -20.38 -5.60 -14.23
C PHE A 446 -20.58 -4.08 -14.19
N GLY A 447 -20.59 -3.47 -15.36
CA GLY A 447 -20.78 -2.03 -15.51
C GLY A 447 -22.03 -1.71 -16.34
N ASN A 448 -22.64 -0.57 -16.01
CA ASN A 448 -23.71 0.05 -16.80
C ASN A 448 -23.42 1.54 -16.87
N ASN A 449 -22.98 2.00 -18.03
CA ASN A 449 -22.46 3.32 -18.28
C ASN A 449 -23.38 4.06 -19.25
N HIS A 450 -23.64 5.33 -18.96
CA HIS A 450 -24.39 6.24 -19.83
C HIS A 450 -23.56 7.50 -20.05
N TYR A 451 -23.55 7.97 -21.26
CA TYR A 451 -22.87 9.18 -21.66
C TYR A 451 -23.76 9.93 -22.64
N ASP A 452 -24.05 11.19 -22.34
CA ASP A 452 -24.85 12.09 -23.15
C ASP A 452 -24.03 13.32 -23.51
N ASN A 453 -24.07 13.70 -24.77
CA ASN A 453 -23.40 14.89 -25.30
C ASN A 453 -24.27 15.56 -26.37
N THR A 454 -24.46 16.86 -26.24
CA THR A 454 -25.05 17.70 -27.30
C THR A 454 -24.11 18.84 -27.60
N TYR A 455 -23.96 19.22 -28.86
CA TYR A 455 -23.17 20.33 -29.33
C TYR A 455 -24.00 21.12 -30.36
N ARG A 456 -24.16 22.42 -30.16
CA ARG A 456 -24.96 23.27 -31.05
C ARG A 456 -24.24 24.57 -31.36
N GLU A 457 -24.04 24.84 -32.66
CA GLU A 457 -23.51 26.10 -33.14
C GLU A 457 -24.62 27.13 -33.42
N SER A 458 -24.25 28.41 -33.38
CA SER A 458 -25.15 29.53 -33.57
C SER A 458 -25.81 29.59 -34.98
N ASP A 459 -25.25 28.96 -35.97
CA ASP A 459 -25.77 28.86 -37.35
C ASP A 459 -26.69 27.63 -37.57
N GLY A 460 -26.98 26.90 -36.52
CA GLY A 460 -27.92 25.76 -36.57
C GLY A 460 -27.26 24.40 -36.82
N TYR A 461 -25.94 24.28 -36.85
CA TYR A 461 -25.27 22.99 -36.89
C TYR A 461 -25.37 22.32 -35.48
N ASP A 462 -25.87 21.10 -35.42
CA ASP A 462 -26.04 20.41 -34.16
C ASP A 462 -25.60 18.95 -34.23
N ILE A 463 -25.13 18.43 -33.08
CA ILE A 463 -24.75 17.06 -32.84
C ILE A 463 -25.40 16.60 -31.57
N GLU A 464 -26.00 15.42 -31.60
CA GLU A 464 -26.50 14.70 -30.43
C GLU A 464 -25.83 13.33 -30.36
N SER A 465 -25.36 12.93 -29.19
CA SER A 465 -24.77 11.62 -28.93
C SER A 465 -25.24 11.09 -27.58
N HIS A 466 -25.93 9.95 -27.62
CA HIS A 466 -26.38 9.21 -26.44
C HIS A 466 -25.78 7.82 -26.50
N THR A 467 -24.88 7.52 -25.57
CA THR A 467 -24.18 6.23 -25.51
C THR A 467 -24.60 5.44 -24.26
N LYS A 468 -25.00 4.19 -24.47
CA LYS A 468 -25.23 3.22 -23.40
C LYS A 468 -24.27 2.07 -23.57
N GLU A 469 -23.50 1.79 -22.52
CA GLU A 469 -22.55 0.69 -22.50
C GLU A 469 -22.88 -0.26 -21.35
N LYS A 470 -22.84 -1.58 -21.67
CA LYS A 470 -22.81 -2.62 -20.65
C LYS A 470 -21.44 -3.31 -20.69
N THR A 471 -20.81 -3.41 -19.55
CA THR A 471 -19.48 -4.05 -19.43
C THR A 471 -19.54 -5.28 -18.56
N PHE A 472 -18.75 -6.27 -18.92
CA PHE A 472 -18.44 -7.45 -18.12
C PHE A 472 -16.94 -7.67 -18.12
N GLY A 473 -16.34 -7.76 -16.95
CA GLY A 473 -14.90 -7.95 -16.78
C GLY A 473 -14.58 -9.13 -15.87
N VAL A 474 -13.55 -9.88 -16.22
CA VAL A 474 -12.94 -10.91 -15.37
C VAL A 474 -11.43 -10.71 -15.38
N GLU A 475 -10.84 -10.56 -14.22
CA GLU A 475 -9.39 -10.55 -14.03
C GLU A 475 -9.03 -11.73 -13.11
N GLY A 476 -8.12 -12.56 -13.54
CA GLY A 476 -7.68 -13.75 -12.81
C GLY A 476 -6.16 -13.75 -12.65
N ASP A 477 -5.67 -14.20 -11.52
CA ASP A 477 -4.24 -14.28 -11.23
C ASP A 477 -3.97 -15.55 -10.41
N VAL A 478 -3.17 -16.43 -10.94
CA VAL A 478 -2.74 -17.66 -10.28
C VAL A 478 -1.22 -17.68 -10.22
N CYS A 479 -0.68 -17.81 -9.02
CA CYS A 479 0.77 -17.88 -8.85
C CYS A 479 1.16 -19.09 -7.98
N TYR A 480 1.98 -19.96 -8.55
CA TYR A 480 2.58 -21.09 -7.87
C TYR A 480 4.06 -20.83 -7.61
N VAL A 481 4.48 -21.00 -6.38
CA VAL A 481 5.87 -20.84 -5.93
C VAL A 481 6.38 -22.15 -5.37
N ASN A 482 7.57 -22.56 -5.82
CA ASN A 482 8.27 -23.72 -5.30
C ASN A 482 9.71 -23.35 -4.91
N ASN A 483 10.00 -23.35 -3.62
CA ASN A 483 11.34 -23.22 -3.07
C ASN A 483 12.06 -24.57 -3.17
N ILE A 484 12.81 -24.82 -4.24
CA ILE A 484 13.57 -26.03 -4.47
C ILE A 484 14.51 -26.29 -3.28
N ASN A 485 15.24 -25.24 -2.88
CA ASN A 485 16.11 -25.20 -1.72
C ASN A 485 16.20 -23.76 -1.19
N ARG A 486 17.09 -23.49 -0.23
CA ARG A 486 17.29 -22.15 0.35
C ARG A 486 17.79 -21.10 -0.65
N GLN A 487 18.43 -21.52 -1.72
CA GLN A 487 19.05 -20.64 -2.72
C GLN A 487 18.22 -20.49 -3.99
N SER A 488 17.34 -21.43 -4.29
CA SER A 488 16.65 -21.54 -5.58
C SER A 488 15.15 -21.61 -5.42
N CYS A 489 14.45 -20.77 -6.15
CA CYS A 489 12.99 -20.70 -6.18
C CYS A 489 12.50 -20.61 -7.62
N ILE A 490 11.48 -21.38 -7.95
CA ILE A 490 10.72 -21.27 -9.20
C ILE A 490 9.36 -20.66 -8.89
N THR A 491 8.96 -19.68 -9.67
CA THR A 491 7.64 -19.09 -9.65
C THR A 491 7.01 -19.23 -11.03
N LEU A 492 5.80 -19.76 -11.08
CA LEU A 492 4.98 -19.77 -12.28
C LEU A 492 3.73 -18.94 -12.02
N ARG A 493 3.52 -17.89 -12.79
CA ARG A 493 2.36 -17.02 -12.68
C ARG A 493 1.62 -16.95 -13.99
N VAL A 494 0.31 -17.03 -13.91
CA VAL A 494 -0.62 -16.88 -15.03
C VAL A 494 -1.62 -15.80 -14.66
N ILE A 495 -1.72 -14.77 -15.51
CA ILE A 495 -2.65 -13.66 -15.35
C ILE A 495 -3.56 -13.65 -16.56
N GLU A 496 -4.84 -13.52 -16.33
CA GLU A 496 -5.88 -13.41 -17.36
C GLU A 496 -6.66 -12.13 -17.17
N PHE A 497 -6.85 -11.39 -18.26
CA PHE A 497 -7.76 -10.25 -18.36
C PHE A 497 -8.76 -10.56 -19.45
N TYR A 498 -10.03 -10.51 -19.13
CA TYR A 498 -11.13 -10.60 -20.11
C TYR A 498 -12.11 -9.45 -19.89
N HIS A 499 -12.40 -8.72 -20.95
CA HIS A 499 -13.40 -7.65 -20.94
C HIS A 499 -14.32 -7.79 -22.13
N HIS A 500 -15.61 -7.58 -21.89
CA HIS A 500 -16.66 -7.57 -22.88
C HIS A 500 -17.48 -6.30 -22.76
N TYR A 501 -17.66 -5.62 -23.88
CA TYR A 501 -18.35 -4.35 -23.99
C TYR A 501 -19.50 -4.48 -25.01
N ASN A 502 -20.64 -3.91 -24.67
CA ASN A 502 -21.81 -3.85 -25.56
C ASN A 502 -22.31 -2.41 -25.57
N ASP A 503 -22.02 -1.71 -26.67
CA ASP A 503 -22.18 -0.29 -26.82
C ASP A 503 -23.34 0.01 -27.80
N HIS A 504 -24.21 0.91 -27.38
CA HIS A 504 -25.33 1.41 -28.17
C HIS A 504 -25.19 2.92 -28.31
N TYR A 505 -24.79 3.37 -29.48
CA TYR A 505 -24.69 4.78 -29.86
C TYR A 505 -26.00 5.21 -30.54
N ARG A 506 -26.56 6.35 -30.14
CA ARG A 506 -27.77 6.95 -30.71
C ARG A 506 -27.58 8.46 -30.80
N GLY A 507 -28.30 9.10 -31.73
CA GLY A 507 -28.26 10.53 -31.98
C GLY A 507 -27.94 10.83 -33.46
N THR A 508 -27.09 11.82 -33.71
CA THR A 508 -26.68 12.23 -35.09
C THR A 508 -26.07 11.06 -35.87
N LEU A 509 -25.29 10.24 -35.20
CA LEU A 509 -24.82 8.93 -35.69
C LEU A 509 -25.38 7.84 -34.79
N SER A 510 -25.76 6.72 -35.39
CA SER A 510 -26.27 5.55 -34.64
C SER A 510 -25.47 4.30 -35.04
N ALA A 511 -24.97 3.60 -34.02
CA ALA A 511 -24.22 2.37 -34.20
C ALA A 511 -24.42 1.43 -32.99
N ASP A 512 -24.28 0.14 -33.25
CA ASP A 512 -24.23 -0.88 -32.20
C ASP A 512 -22.91 -1.64 -32.33
N GLN A 513 -22.10 -1.59 -31.31
CA GLN A 513 -20.80 -2.26 -31.25
C GLN A 513 -20.74 -3.25 -30.11
N THR A 514 -20.18 -4.41 -30.38
CA THR A 514 -19.84 -5.39 -29.35
C THR A 514 -18.34 -5.68 -29.46
N THR A 515 -17.63 -5.49 -28.37
CA THR A 515 -16.17 -5.69 -28.32
C THR A 515 -15.83 -6.69 -27.22
N SER A 516 -14.97 -7.64 -27.52
CA SER A 516 -14.35 -8.54 -26.53
C SER A 516 -12.84 -8.41 -26.62
N GLN A 517 -12.20 -8.33 -25.50
CA GLN A 517 -10.74 -8.26 -25.37
C GLN A 517 -10.28 -9.23 -24.28
N SER A 518 -9.24 -9.99 -24.56
CA SER A 518 -8.57 -10.81 -23.55
C SER A 518 -7.05 -10.69 -23.68
N GLU A 519 -6.36 -10.88 -22.56
CA GLU A 519 -4.91 -11.04 -22.53
C GLU A 519 -4.53 -12.06 -21.46
N THR A 520 -3.87 -13.13 -21.89
CA THR A 520 -3.26 -14.13 -21.01
C THR A 520 -1.77 -13.87 -20.93
N ILE A 521 -1.23 -13.66 -19.74
CA ILE A 521 0.20 -13.46 -19.50
C ILE A 521 0.74 -14.62 -18.70
N VAL A 522 1.85 -15.20 -19.13
CA VAL A 522 2.52 -16.31 -18.44
C VAL A 522 3.94 -15.90 -18.09
N TRP A 523 4.27 -16.03 -16.81
CA TRP A 523 5.57 -15.71 -16.24
C TRP A 523 6.21 -16.94 -15.57
N PRO A 524 7.08 -17.71 -16.25
CA PRO A 524 8.03 -18.61 -15.61
C PRO A 524 9.24 -17.79 -15.12
N ILE A 525 9.50 -17.82 -13.82
CA ILE A 525 10.54 -16.99 -13.18
C ILE A 525 11.43 -17.91 -12.34
N TYR A 526 12.73 -17.76 -12.49
CA TYR A 526 13.72 -18.41 -11.65
C TYR A 526 14.47 -17.38 -10.81
N THR A 527 14.46 -17.58 -9.51
CA THR A 527 15.22 -16.74 -8.55
C THR A 527 16.35 -17.56 -7.96
N TYR A 528 17.56 -17.02 -7.99
CA TYR A 528 18.77 -17.63 -7.42
C TYR A 528 19.44 -16.71 -6.43
N LYS A 529 19.63 -17.17 -5.19
CA LYS A 529 20.27 -16.45 -4.07
C LYS A 529 21.46 -17.30 -3.57
N PRO A 530 22.63 -17.19 -4.19
CA PRO A 530 23.80 -17.99 -3.79
C PRO A 530 24.24 -17.74 -2.36
N ASN A 531 24.05 -16.51 -1.88
CA ASN A 531 24.38 -16.05 -0.53
C ASN A 531 23.58 -14.80 -0.18
N ASP A 532 23.86 -14.20 0.98
CA ASP A 532 23.18 -12.99 1.48
C ASP A 532 23.60 -11.68 0.78
N LYS A 533 24.45 -11.75 -0.26
CA LYS A 533 24.91 -10.58 -1.01
C LYS A 533 24.37 -10.49 -2.43
N TRP A 534 23.84 -11.59 -2.98
CA TRP A 534 23.42 -11.63 -4.36
C TRP A 534 22.03 -12.20 -4.54
N ILE A 535 21.20 -11.53 -5.36
CA ILE A 535 19.94 -12.04 -5.86
C ILE A 535 19.95 -11.92 -7.39
N PHE A 536 19.74 -13.04 -8.06
CA PHE A 536 19.55 -13.12 -9.50
C PHE A 536 18.10 -13.50 -9.77
N LEU A 537 17.42 -12.76 -10.62
CA LEU A 537 16.06 -13.01 -11.05
C LEU A 537 16.05 -13.11 -12.56
N PHE A 538 15.66 -14.27 -13.07
CA PHE A 538 15.61 -14.58 -14.49
C PHE A 538 14.17 -14.81 -14.93
N ARG A 539 13.75 -14.09 -15.98
CA ARG A 539 12.44 -14.20 -16.64
C ARG A 539 12.61 -14.48 -18.15
N PRO A 540 13.26 -15.58 -18.54
CA PRO A 540 13.70 -15.74 -19.94
C PRO A 540 12.57 -16.11 -20.92
N LEU A 541 11.46 -16.65 -20.43
CA LEU A 541 10.41 -17.31 -21.23
C LEU A 541 9.02 -16.76 -20.91
N GLY A 542 8.90 -15.51 -20.47
CA GLY A 542 7.61 -14.87 -20.32
C GLY A 542 6.97 -14.60 -21.69
N PHE A 543 5.64 -14.71 -21.76
CA PHE A 543 4.91 -14.37 -22.97
C PHE A 543 3.51 -13.86 -22.62
N SER A 544 2.91 -13.13 -23.57
CA SER A 544 1.49 -12.83 -23.56
C SER A 544 0.82 -13.18 -24.86
N VAL A 545 -0.42 -13.63 -24.76
CA VAL A 545 -1.34 -13.84 -25.87
C VAL A 545 -2.51 -12.91 -25.65
N ALA A 546 -2.69 -11.95 -26.54
CA ALA A 546 -3.82 -11.03 -26.49
C ALA A 546 -4.74 -11.27 -27.69
N TYR A 547 -6.03 -11.19 -27.44
CA TYR A 547 -7.06 -11.34 -28.44
C TYR A 547 -8.07 -10.21 -28.33
N TRP A 548 -8.41 -9.62 -29.47
CA TRP A 548 -9.43 -8.59 -29.59
C TRP A 548 -10.40 -8.94 -30.72
N LYS A 549 -11.69 -8.71 -30.50
CA LYS A 549 -12.73 -9.05 -31.45
C LYS A 549 -13.90 -8.10 -31.37
N THR A 550 -14.40 -7.69 -32.53
CA THR A 550 -15.73 -7.09 -32.75
C THR A 550 -16.58 -8.01 -33.63
N LYS A 551 -17.75 -7.56 -34.07
CA LYS A 551 -18.57 -8.31 -35.03
C LYS A 551 -17.89 -8.49 -36.39
N THR A 552 -17.07 -7.51 -36.79
CA THR A 552 -16.48 -7.43 -38.15
C THR A 552 -14.99 -7.72 -38.17
N ASN A 553 -14.27 -7.44 -37.09
CA ASN A 553 -12.82 -7.51 -37.03
C ASN A 553 -12.33 -8.36 -35.86
N SER A 554 -11.20 -9.02 -36.04
CA SER A 554 -10.50 -9.70 -34.95
C SER A 554 -9.00 -9.68 -35.14
N GLN A 555 -8.25 -9.59 -34.06
CA GLN A 555 -6.79 -9.64 -34.07
C GLN A 555 -6.27 -10.44 -32.87
N ALA A 556 -5.18 -11.15 -33.09
CA ALA A 556 -4.45 -11.85 -32.04
C ALA A 556 -2.99 -11.43 -32.07
N TYR A 557 -2.42 -11.27 -30.88
CA TYR A 557 -1.03 -10.89 -30.70
C TYR A 557 -0.34 -11.88 -29.80
N PHE A 558 0.81 -12.37 -30.25
CA PHE A 558 1.75 -13.06 -29.39
C PHE A 558 2.91 -12.13 -29.10
N SER A 559 3.36 -12.05 -27.86
CA SER A 559 4.49 -11.23 -27.45
C SER A 559 5.38 -11.99 -26.48
N SER A 560 6.66 -12.04 -26.77
CA SER A 560 7.66 -12.46 -25.78
C SER A 560 7.88 -11.36 -24.78
N ARG A 561 7.96 -11.73 -23.51
CA ARG A 561 8.28 -10.84 -22.39
C ARG A 561 9.43 -11.43 -21.63
N GLY A 562 10.33 -10.62 -21.13
CA GLY A 562 11.45 -11.17 -20.40
C GLY A 562 12.31 -10.14 -19.73
N GLY A 563 13.32 -10.64 -19.03
CA GLY A 563 14.29 -9.77 -18.38
C GLY A 563 15.17 -10.51 -17.40
N ILE A 564 16.20 -9.81 -17.01
CA ILE A 564 17.14 -10.22 -15.97
C ILE A 564 17.27 -9.06 -15.01
N ARG A 565 17.21 -9.35 -13.72
CA ARG A 565 17.47 -8.39 -12.65
C ARG A 565 18.47 -8.97 -11.68
N ILE A 566 19.47 -8.19 -11.34
CA ILE A 566 20.52 -8.60 -10.42
C ILE A 566 20.64 -7.55 -9.33
N LYS A 567 20.64 -8.00 -8.08
CA LYS A 567 20.92 -7.15 -6.92
C LYS A 567 22.15 -7.65 -6.19
N ASN A 568 23.02 -6.72 -5.85
CA ASN A 568 24.20 -6.93 -5.04
C ASN A 568 24.15 -6.08 -3.76
N GLN A 569 24.22 -6.72 -2.61
CA GLN A 569 24.42 -6.06 -1.32
C GLN A 569 25.94 -5.92 -1.12
N ILE A 570 26.49 -4.74 -1.42
CA ILE A 570 27.93 -4.46 -1.31
C ILE A 570 28.37 -4.59 0.15
N ASP A 571 27.62 -3.91 1.03
CA ASP A 571 27.77 -3.99 2.48
C ASP A 571 26.42 -3.74 3.17
N LYS A 572 26.40 -3.60 4.51
CA LYS A 572 25.16 -3.39 5.29
C LYS A 572 24.44 -2.07 4.99
N HIS A 573 25.08 -1.14 4.28
CA HIS A 573 24.56 0.19 3.97
C HIS A 573 24.34 0.42 2.47
N ASN A 574 25.06 -0.29 1.62
CA ASN A 574 25.12 -0.06 0.20
C ASN A 574 24.59 -1.24 -0.59
N ASN A 575 23.67 -0.98 -1.51
CA ASN A 575 23.29 -1.97 -2.50
C ASN A 575 23.26 -1.37 -3.92
N LEU A 576 23.48 -2.25 -4.88
CA LEU A 576 23.45 -1.97 -6.31
C LEU A 576 22.48 -2.94 -6.96
N GLN A 577 21.58 -2.42 -7.79
CA GLN A 577 20.67 -3.22 -8.59
C GLN A 577 20.77 -2.78 -10.05
N TYR A 578 20.72 -3.72 -10.97
CA TYR A 578 20.68 -3.43 -12.40
C TYR A 578 19.89 -4.50 -13.13
N GLY A 579 19.37 -4.14 -14.27
CA GLY A 579 18.57 -5.06 -15.04
C GLY A 579 18.21 -4.58 -16.42
N ILE A 580 17.65 -5.51 -17.18
CA ILE A 580 17.06 -5.29 -18.49
C ILE A 580 15.67 -5.91 -18.54
N TYR A 581 14.72 -5.22 -19.14
CA TYR A 581 13.38 -5.68 -19.41
C TYR A 581 13.01 -5.53 -20.85
N LEU A 582 12.23 -6.50 -21.33
CA LEU A 582 11.58 -6.51 -22.63
C LEU A 582 10.11 -6.84 -22.42
N GLY A 583 9.23 -6.07 -23.07
CA GLY A 583 7.81 -6.31 -22.96
C GLY A 583 6.99 -5.62 -24.03
N ASN A 584 5.69 -5.64 -23.87
CA ASN A 584 4.75 -4.99 -24.76
C ASN A 584 3.57 -4.40 -23.99
N SER A 585 2.92 -3.41 -24.63
CA SER A 585 1.61 -2.89 -24.26
C SER A 585 0.66 -3.06 -25.45
N ASN A 586 -0.52 -3.60 -25.21
CA ASN A 586 -1.54 -3.78 -26.23
C ASN A 586 -2.47 -2.56 -26.27
N PRO A 587 -2.98 -2.13 -27.46
CA PRO A 587 -3.97 -1.08 -27.55
C PRO A 587 -5.24 -1.45 -26.80
N ASN A 588 -5.86 -0.50 -26.12
CA ASN A 588 -7.14 -0.70 -25.45
C ASN A 588 -8.30 -0.78 -26.48
N ALA A 589 -9.46 -1.26 -26.03
CA ALA A 589 -10.62 -1.47 -26.88
C ALA A 589 -11.16 -0.16 -27.50
N ALA A 590 -11.13 0.94 -26.74
CA ALA A 590 -11.62 2.24 -27.22
C ALA A 590 -10.83 2.76 -28.44
N LEU A 591 -9.50 2.68 -28.41
CA LEU A 591 -8.64 3.14 -29.52
C LEU A 591 -8.83 2.32 -30.81
N ARG A 592 -9.46 1.15 -30.71
CA ARG A 592 -9.75 0.25 -31.84
C ARG A 592 -11.19 0.32 -32.34
N SER A 593 -12.04 1.10 -31.66
CA SER A 593 -13.42 1.28 -32.08
C SER A 593 -13.48 1.93 -33.47
N ASN A 594 -14.18 1.32 -34.41
CA ASN A 594 -14.40 1.89 -35.72
C ASN A 594 -15.67 2.73 -35.80
N VAL A 595 -16.33 2.96 -34.69
CA VAL A 595 -17.48 3.85 -34.60
C VAL A 595 -16.98 5.29 -34.68
N GLU A 596 -17.55 6.03 -35.62
CA GLU A 596 -17.25 7.46 -35.80
C GLU A 596 -17.97 8.27 -34.73
N GLN A 597 -17.25 9.25 -34.15
CA GLN A 597 -17.78 10.25 -33.26
C GLN A 597 -17.59 11.63 -33.91
N ILE A 598 -18.67 12.33 -34.17
CA ILE A 598 -18.55 13.71 -34.68
C ILE A 598 -18.20 14.60 -33.51
N VAL A 599 -17.03 15.26 -33.55
CA VAL A 599 -16.55 16.14 -32.49
C VAL A 599 -17.10 17.56 -32.68
N ASN A 600 -16.99 18.08 -33.89
CA ASN A 600 -17.52 19.38 -34.29
C ASN A 600 -17.71 19.36 -35.82
N ARG A 601 -18.01 20.50 -36.42
CA ARG A 601 -18.23 20.66 -37.86
C ARG A 601 -17.08 20.12 -38.72
N TYR A 602 -15.84 20.29 -38.25
CA TYR A 602 -14.63 20.00 -39.04
C TYR A 602 -13.86 18.78 -38.57
N GLN A 603 -14.28 18.12 -37.47
CA GLN A 603 -13.54 17.02 -36.89
C GLN A 603 -14.42 15.80 -36.62
N ILE A 604 -13.90 14.63 -36.99
CA ILE A 604 -14.45 13.32 -36.64
C ILE A 604 -13.37 12.54 -35.89
N LEU A 605 -13.74 11.90 -34.78
CA LEU A 605 -12.90 10.96 -34.05
C LEU A 605 -13.29 9.53 -34.40
N ARG A 606 -12.33 8.70 -34.75
CA ARG A 606 -12.51 7.28 -35.07
C ARG A 606 -11.29 6.48 -34.63
N GLY A 607 -11.49 5.41 -33.89
CA GLY A 607 -10.42 4.49 -33.54
C GLY A 607 -9.87 3.75 -34.76
N ASN A 608 -8.79 3.00 -34.56
CA ASN A 608 -8.12 2.23 -35.62
C ASN A 608 -8.03 0.76 -35.22
N PRO A 609 -8.82 -0.14 -35.85
CA PRO A 609 -8.78 -1.58 -35.57
C PRO A 609 -7.40 -2.22 -35.84
N ASP A 610 -6.59 -1.63 -36.74
CA ASP A 610 -5.32 -2.19 -37.21
C ASP A 610 -4.10 -1.78 -36.35
N LEU A 611 -4.33 -1.16 -35.20
CA LEU A 611 -3.26 -0.77 -34.30
C LEU A 611 -2.43 -1.97 -33.87
N LYS A 612 -1.12 -1.82 -33.96
CA LYS A 612 -0.15 -2.80 -33.45
C LYS A 612 0.09 -2.62 -31.95
N LYS A 613 0.75 -3.58 -31.32
CA LYS A 613 1.26 -3.46 -29.97
C LYS A 613 2.48 -2.55 -29.93
N THR A 614 2.64 -1.79 -28.87
CA THR A 614 3.87 -1.07 -28.56
C THR A 614 4.85 -2.02 -27.87
N LEU A 615 6.10 -2.03 -28.29
CA LEU A 615 7.19 -2.79 -27.67
C LEU A 615 8.02 -1.86 -26.79
N PHE A 616 8.41 -2.33 -25.62
CA PHE A 616 9.32 -1.58 -24.77
C PHE A 616 10.55 -2.40 -24.38
N SER A 617 11.68 -1.71 -24.27
CA SER A 617 12.93 -2.21 -23.74
C SER A 617 13.51 -1.20 -22.75
N THR A 618 13.89 -1.68 -21.59
CA THR A 618 14.40 -0.85 -20.50
C THR A 618 15.69 -1.43 -19.96
N VAL A 619 16.70 -0.59 -19.77
CA VAL A 619 17.93 -0.91 -19.06
C VAL A 619 18.08 0.08 -17.91
N PHE A 620 18.33 -0.39 -16.70
CA PHE A 620 18.44 0.47 -15.55
C PHE A 620 19.56 0.05 -14.59
N ILE A 621 20.00 1.00 -13.79
CA ILE A 621 20.91 0.81 -12.67
C ILE A 621 20.44 1.67 -11.48
N ASP A 622 20.35 1.04 -10.31
CA ASP A 622 19.98 1.68 -9.05
C ASP A 622 21.12 1.53 -8.06
N TYR A 623 21.50 2.60 -7.42
CA TYR A 623 22.38 2.59 -6.26
C TYR A 623 21.65 3.17 -5.06
N ASN A 624 21.68 2.46 -3.93
CA ASN A 624 21.08 2.91 -2.69
C ASN A 624 22.11 2.90 -1.56
N LEU A 625 22.20 4.02 -0.84
CA LEU A 625 22.97 4.18 0.38
C LEU A 625 22.01 4.47 1.55
N MET A 626 22.08 3.66 2.60
CA MET A 626 21.20 3.72 3.76
C MET A 626 21.99 3.87 5.05
N LEU A 627 22.25 5.11 5.47
CA LEU A 627 22.86 5.44 6.74
C LEU A 627 21.80 5.84 7.78
N LYS A 628 22.19 5.90 9.06
CA LYS A 628 21.30 6.26 10.18
C LYS A 628 20.61 7.62 9.99
N HIS A 629 21.36 8.61 9.49
CA HIS A 629 20.92 10.00 9.37
C HIS A 629 20.85 10.50 7.92
N TRP A 630 21.24 9.70 6.95
CA TRP A 630 21.25 10.04 5.54
C TRP A 630 20.95 8.83 4.67
N GLN A 631 20.04 9.02 3.75
CA GLN A 631 19.70 8.04 2.72
C GLN A 631 19.86 8.69 1.36
N LEU A 632 20.42 7.95 0.40
CA LEU A 632 20.64 8.39 -0.97
C LEU A 632 20.18 7.29 -1.92
N MET A 633 19.44 7.68 -2.97
CA MET A 633 19.10 6.86 -4.11
C MET A 633 19.63 7.55 -5.38
N VAL A 634 20.29 6.79 -6.22
CA VAL A 634 20.66 7.19 -7.59
C VAL A 634 20.09 6.16 -8.54
N HIS A 635 19.24 6.61 -9.45
CA HIS A 635 18.61 5.79 -10.49
C HIS A 635 18.99 6.34 -11.86
N SER A 636 19.45 5.49 -12.75
CA SER A 636 19.66 5.82 -14.17
C SER A 636 18.95 4.78 -15.02
N GLU A 637 18.21 5.25 -16.02
CA GLU A 637 17.39 4.41 -16.88
C GLU A 637 17.46 4.89 -18.32
N TYR A 638 17.56 3.93 -19.22
CA TYR A 638 17.29 4.12 -20.63
C TYR A 638 16.12 3.25 -21.02
N GLU A 639 15.05 3.88 -21.51
CA GLU A 639 13.85 3.23 -22.02
C GLU A 639 13.64 3.55 -23.48
N ARG A 640 13.24 2.55 -24.25
CA ARG A 640 12.85 2.69 -25.65
C ARG A 640 11.49 2.05 -25.86
N LEU A 641 10.57 2.83 -26.42
CA LEU A 641 9.24 2.41 -26.85
C LEU A 641 9.19 2.42 -28.37
N ASP A 642 9.04 1.28 -29.01
CA ASP A 642 8.86 1.13 -30.44
C ASP A 642 7.39 0.90 -30.80
N ASP A 643 6.97 1.30 -32.00
CA ASP A 643 5.59 1.23 -32.46
C ASP A 643 4.62 1.95 -31.51
N MET A 644 4.93 3.20 -31.18
CA MET A 644 4.08 3.99 -30.29
C MET A 644 2.72 4.25 -30.92
N ILE A 645 1.67 4.17 -30.09
CA ILE A 645 0.34 4.62 -30.48
C ILE A 645 0.32 6.15 -30.43
N LYS A 646 0.00 6.78 -31.54
CA LYS A 646 -0.03 8.24 -31.72
C LYS A 646 -1.32 8.68 -32.39
N ASP A 647 -1.76 9.90 -32.08
CA ASP A 647 -2.81 10.56 -32.87
C ASP A 647 -2.34 10.84 -34.27
N THR A 648 -3.24 10.68 -35.21
CA THR A 648 -3.06 11.00 -36.64
C THR A 648 -4.26 11.79 -37.12
N TYR A 649 -4.01 12.71 -38.06
CA TYR A 649 -5.01 13.64 -38.56
C TYR A 649 -4.99 13.59 -40.09
N THR A 650 -6.04 13.02 -40.68
CA THR A 650 -6.15 12.79 -42.12
C THR A 650 -7.31 13.61 -42.69
N PRO A 651 -7.09 14.46 -43.70
CA PRO A 651 -8.18 15.14 -44.37
C PRO A 651 -9.10 14.17 -45.09
N ASP A 652 -10.41 14.40 -44.98
CA ASP A 652 -11.47 13.71 -45.72
C ASP A 652 -12.55 14.70 -46.12
N GLY A 653 -12.39 15.28 -47.33
CA GLY A 653 -13.20 16.36 -47.82
C GLY A 653 -13.10 17.61 -46.97
N GLU A 654 -14.23 18.12 -46.48
CA GLU A 654 -14.29 19.28 -45.59
C GLU A 654 -13.99 18.98 -44.13
N ARG A 655 -13.65 17.74 -43.75
CA ARG A 655 -13.41 17.30 -42.37
C ARG A 655 -12.03 16.73 -42.19
N LEU A 656 -11.60 16.76 -40.95
CA LEU A 656 -10.39 16.14 -40.45
C LEU A 656 -10.75 14.92 -39.63
N ILE A 657 -10.27 13.75 -40.05
CA ILE A 657 -10.41 12.53 -39.26
C ILE A 657 -9.24 12.45 -38.29
N GLN A 658 -9.54 12.59 -37.01
CA GLN A 658 -8.63 12.21 -35.95
C GLN A 658 -8.73 10.71 -35.74
N SER A 659 -7.62 10.01 -35.79
CA SER A 659 -7.52 8.58 -35.57
C SER A 659 -6.21 8.23 -34.86
N TYR A 660 -5.84 6.98 -34.84
CA TYR A 660 -4.63 6.49 -34.19
C TYR A 660 -3.77 5.69 -35.19
N THR A 661 -2.47 5.77 -35.00
CA THR A 661 -1.50 4.95 -35.74
C THR A 661 -0.45 4.41 -34.76
N THR A 662 0.24 3.36 -35.18
CA THR A 662 1.47 2.88 -34.52
C THR A 662 2.66 3.27 -35.37
N ASP A 663 3.45 4.23 -34.92
CA ASP A 663 4.58 4.80 -35.69
C ASP A 663 5.69 5.34 -34.77
N GLY A 664 6.92 5.21 -35.22
CA GLY A 664 8.11 5.79 -34.61
C GLY A 664 8.49 5.17 -33.26
N CYS A 665 9.42 5.82 -32.62
CA CYS A 665 9.82 5.42 -31.26
C CYS A 665 10.02 6.62 -30.34
N LEU A 666 9.81 6.39 -29.03
CA LEU A 666 10.25 7.28 -27.96
C LEU A 666 11.48 6.65 -27.28
N GLN A 667 12.51 7.45 -27.12
CA GLN A 667 13.67 7.11 -26.30
C GLN A 667 13.71 8.06 -25.11
N ASN A 668 13.81 7.52 -23.94
CA ASN A 668 13.95 8.26 -22.68
C ASN A 668 15.27 7.89 -22.03
N LEU A 669 16.08 8.88 -21.69
CA LEU A 669 17.27 8.72 -20.85
C LEU A 669 17.08 9.57 -19.62
N SER A 670 17.12 8.94 -18.44
CA SER A 670 16.90 9.62 -17.17
C SER A 670 18.01 9.34 -16.15
N LEU A 671 18.29 10.35 -15.31
CA LEU A 671 19.11 10.24 -14.11
C LEU A 671 18.37 10.92 -12.97
N ASN A 672 17.98 10.15 -11.97
CA ASN A 672 17.27 10.64 -10.78
C ASN A 672 18.13 10.44 -9.53
N ILE A 673 18.36 11.50 -8.79
CA ILE A 673 19.11 11.50 -7.54
C ILE A 673 18.20 12.02 -6.45
N GLN A 674 17.91 11.20 -5.44
CA GLN A 674 17.06 11.54 -4.32
C GLN A 674 17.78 11.30 -3.01
N GLN A 675 17.61 12.20 -2.05
CA GLN A 675 18.21 12.05 -0.74
C GLN A 675 17.23 12.41 0.38
N THR A 676 17.40 11.78 1.53
CA THR A 676 16.65 12.07 2.74
C THR A 676 17.62 12.25 3.90
N LEU A 677 17.48 13.34 4.64
CA LEU A 677 18.26 13.66 5.84
C LEU A 677 17.36 13.59 7.08
N PHE A 678 17.81 12.94 8.12
CA PHE A 678 17.13 12.82 9.40
C PHE A 678 17.91 13.59 10.46
N LEU A 679 17.37 14.70 10.92
CA LEU A 679 17.97 15.64 11.85
C LEU A 679 17.18 15.70 13.17
N LEU A 680 17.74 16.29 14.21
CA LEU A 680 17.09 16.53 15.52
C LEU A 680 16.42 15.23 16.06
N ASN A 681 17.19 14.15 16.15
CA ASN A 681 16.68 12.84 16.55
C ASN A 681 15.48 12.40 15.70
N ARG A 682 15.53 12.65 14.38
CA ARG A 682 14.48 12.38 13.38
C ARG A 682 13.19 13.19 13.57
N ASN A 683 13.19 14.22 14.42
CA ASN A 683 12.06 15.15 14.48
C ASN A 683 11.98 16.02 13.24
N LEU A 684 13.13 16.36 12.64
CA LEU A 684 13.20 17.05 11.36
C LEU A 684 13.70 16.10 10.29
N GLN A 685 12.92 15.96 9.23
CA GLN A 685 13.24 15.17 8.06
C GLN A 685 13.22 16.10 6.84
N LEU A 686 14.28 16.05 6.05
CA LEU A 686 14.41 16.79 4.81
C LEU A 686 14.63 15.82 3.66
N LYS A 687 13.83 15.92 2.62
CA LYS A 687 13.97 15.12 1.40
C LYS A 687 14.06 16.04 0.21
N GLY A 688 14.88 15.70 -0.76
CA GLY A 688 14.96 16.43 -2.00
C GLY A 688 15.77 15.69 -3.05
N GLY A 689 15.54 16.08 -4.29
CA GLY A 689 16.24 15.46 -5.39
C GLY A 689 16.15 16.22 -6.71
N ILE A 690 16.82 15.66 -7.70
CA ILE A 690 16.92 16.17 -9.06
C ILE A 690 16.71 15.01 -10.03
N LEU A 691 15.85 15.23 -11.03
CA LEU A 691 15.67 14.38 -12.20
C LEU A 691 16.20 15.13 -13.44
N LEU A 692 17.16 14.54 -14.11
CA LEU A 692 17.63 14.96 -15.42
C LEU A 692 17.03 14.00 -16.44
N GLU A 693 16.34 14.52 -17.44
CA GLU A 693 15.66 13.69 -18.43
C GLU A 693 15.83 14.23 -19.85
N ARG A 694 16.04 13.31 -20.77
CA ARG A 694 16.06 13.56 -22.21
C ARG A 694 15.11 12.63 -22.93
N ASN A 695 14.10 13.21 -23.58
CA ASN A 695 13.14 12.53 -24.42
C ASN A 695 13.47 12.79 -25.89
N ILE A 696 13.48 11.75 -26.73
CA ILE A 696 13.65 11.83 -28.17
C ILE A 696 12.52 11.03 -28.81
N LEU A 697 11.65 11.75 -29.52
CA LEU A 697 10.54 11.17 -30.26
C LEU A 697 10.86 11.17 -31.74
N THR A 698 10.69 10.02 -32.41
CA THR A 698 10.85 9.88 -33.87
C THR A 698 9.51 9.60 -34.56
N GLY A 699 9.50 9.59 -35.86
CA GLY A 699 8.30 9.44 -36.71
C GLY A 699 7.61 10.76 -37.00
N GLN A 700 6.36 10.70 -37.46
CA GLN A 700 5.55 11.90 -37.65
C GLN A 700 5.34 12.59 -36.32
N SER A 701 5.46 13.91 -36.25
CA SER A 701 5.47 14.69 -35.00
C SER A 701 6.69 14.41 -34.11
N GLY A 702 7.85 14.09 -34.69
CA GLY A 702 9.10 13.88 -33.98
C GLY A 702 9.58 15.16 -33.28
N GLY A 703 10.34 15.00 -32.21
CA GLY A 703 10.88 16.09 -31.40
C GLY A 703 11.83 15.61 -30.33
N SER A 704 12.42 16.55 -29.61
CA SER A 704 13.22 16.21 -28.42
C SER A 704 13.02 17.24 -27.31
N LEU A 705 13.09 16.78 -26.08
CA LEU A 705 12.98 17.60 -24.88
C LEU A 705 14.08 17.22 -23.90
N ASN A 706 14.79 18.22 -23.40
CA ASN A 706 15.63 18.07 -22.23
C ASN A 706 14.97 18.87 -21.09
N HIS A 707 14.79 18.26 -19.94
CA HIS A 707 14.26 18.99 -18.79
C HIS A 707 14.93 18.55 -17.49
N ILE A 708 14.78 19.41 -16.49
CA ILE A 708 15.31 19.22 -15.18
C ILE A 708 14.17 19.44 -14.21
N ASP A 709 13.81 18.37 -13.49
CA ASP A 709 12.86 18.46 -12.39
C ASP A 709 13.61 18.40 -11.07
N TRP A 710 13.15 19.18 -10.09
CA TRP A 710 13.67 19.08 -8.73
C TRP A 710 12.54 19.24 -7.72
N ASN A 711 12.72 18.63 -6.58
CA ASN A 711 11.76 18.65 -5.50
C ASN A 711 12.44 18.82 -4.14
N VAL A 712 11.72 19.43 -3.20
CA VAL A 712 12.13 19.52 -1.80
C VAL A 712 10.93 19.30 -0.92
N GLN A 713 11.10 18.52 0.12
CA GLN A 713 10.09 18.26 1.13
C GLN A 713 10.72 18.34 2.52
N ALA A 714 10.00 18.92 3.48
CA ALA A 714 10.41 19.00 4.87
C ALA A 714 9.27 18.55 5.77
N GLN A 715 9.58 17.78 6.81
CA GLN A 715 8.63 17.39 7.85
C GLN A 715 9.26 17.63 9.22
N TYR A 716 8.47 18.23 10.12
CA TYR A 716 8.88 18.47 11.49
C TYR A 716 7.82 17.95 12.46
N HIS A 717 8.23 17.08 13.38
CA HIS A 717 7.38 16.48 14.40
C HIS A 717 7.64 17.13 15.76
N LEU A 718 6.61 17.69 16.38
CA LEU A 718 6.65 18.33 17.69
C LEU A 718 5.55 17.77 18.60
N GLY A 719 5.89 16.81 19.44
CA GLY A 719 4.90 16.10 20.26
C GLY A 719 3.88 15.38 19.38
N ASP A 720 2.60 15.70 19.55
CA ASP A 720 1.49 15.15 18.76
C ASP A 720 1.20 15.97 17.48
N PHE A 721 1.95 17.06 17.26
CA PHE A 721 1.84 17.86 16.04
C PHE A 721 2.88 17.44 15.00
N ALA A 722 2.51 17.55 13.73
CA ALA A 722 3.45 17.47 12.62
C ALA A 722 3.17 18.54 11.59
N PHE A 723 4.25 19.08 11.05
CA PHE A 723 4.26 20.12 10.01
C PHE A 723 4.94 19.53 8.79
N SER A 724 4.32 19.70 7.62
CA SER A 724 4.87 19.26 6.34
C SER A 724 4.85 20.41 5.34
N ALA A 725 5.90 20.56 4.57
CA ALA A 725 5.98 21.50 3.46
C ALA A 725 6.68 20.82 2.29
N TYR A 726 6.25 21.12 1.07
CA TYR A 726 6.88 20.61 -0.15
C TYR A 726 6.85 21.67 -1.26
N TYR A 727 7.78 21.50 -2.19
CA TYR A 727 7.86 22.27 -3.42
C TYR A 727 8.38 21.39 -4.55
N ASP A 728 7.66 21.33 -5.66
CA ASP A 728 8.05 20.75 -6.94
C ASP A 728 8.13 21.85 -7.97
N ASN A 729 9.20 21.91 -8.74
CA ASN A 729 9.32 22.91 -9.82
C ASN A 729 8.32 22.65 -10.96
N PRO A 730 8.07 23.63 -11.85
CA PRO A 730 7.28 23.42 -13.06
C PRO A 730 7.84 22.24 -13.87
N ARG A 731 6.96 21.35 -14.31
CA ARG A 731 7.34 20.14 -15.07
C ARG A 731 6.95 20.27 -16.52
N SER A 732 7.78 19.72 -17.39
CA SER A 732 7.47 19.59 -18.81
C SER A 732 7.66 18.16 -19.24
N ASN A 733 6.84 17.70 -20.17
CA ASN A 733 6.88 16.35 -20.72
C ASN A 733 6.68 16.38 -22.24
N LEU A 734 7.30 15.44 -22.95
CA LEU A 734 7.10 15.20 -24.36
C LEU A 734 6.87 13.70 -24.60
N PHE A 735 5.62 13.38 -24.90
CA PHE A 735 5.28 12.03 -25.35
C PHE A 735 4.93 12.03 -26.85
N GLN A 736 3.90 12.69 -27.27
CA GLN A 736 3.58 13.13 -28.62
C GLN A 736 3.18 14.61 -28.57
N ILE A 737 2.45 14.94 -27.51
CA ILE A 737 2.06 16.27 -27.14
C ILE A 737 3.10 16.78 -26.13
N TYR A 738 3.65 17.96 -26.36
CA TYR A 738 4.36 18.69 -25.33
C TYR A 738 3.36 19.18 -24.30
N SER A 739 3.63 18.97 -23.04
CA SER A 739 2.84 19.54 -21.95
C SER A 739 3.72 20.15 -20.88
N SER A 740 3.26 21.24 -20.28
CA SER A 740 3.93 21.92 -19.18
C SER A 740 2.92 22.21 -18.07
N GLU A 741 3.27 21.81 -16.86
CA GLU A 741 2.49 22.00 -15.64
C GLU A 741 3.16 23.03 -14.75
N PRO A 742 2.38 23.90 -14.05
CA PRO A 742 2.94 24.86 -13.10
C PRO A 742 3.56 24.17 -11.89
N ALA A 743 4.40 24.92 -11.14
CA ALA A 743 4.96 24.44 -9.89
C ALA A 743 3.87 23.99 -8.90
N ASP A 744 4.16 22.94 -8.15
CA ASP A 744 3.29 22.46 -7.08
C ASP A 744 3.98 22.63 -5.72
N TYR A 745 3.27 23.22 -4.77
CA TYR A 745 3.79 23.43 -3.43
C TYR A 745 2.66 23.49 -2.42
N GLY A 746 2.98 23.12 -1.20
CA GLY A 746 1.99 23.12 -0.15
C GLY A 746 2.61 23.07 1.24
N PHE A 747 1.76 23.38 2.20
CA PHE A 747 2.05 23.30 3.61
C PHE A 747 0.87 22.64 4.33
N SER A 748 1.14 21.80 5.32
CA SER A 748 0.12 21.28 6.23
C SER A 748 0.61 21.19 7.67
N ALA A 749 -0.36 21.30 8.58
CA ALA A 749 -0.19 21.06 10.00
C ALA A 749 -1.20 20.00 10.44
N SER A 750 -0.74 18.96 11.13
CA SER A 750 -1.59 17.88 11.61
C SER A 750 -1.42 17.65 13.11
N TYR A 751 -2.48 17.15 13.74
CA TYR A 751 -2.54 16.75 15.14
C TYR A 751 -3.23 15.39 15.26
N GLY A 752 -2.63 14.46 15.99
CA GLY A 752 -3.20 13.13 16.20
C GLY A 752 -3.08 12.65 17.61
N TYR A 753 -4.21 12.35 18.26
CA TYR A 753 -4.27 11.91 19.65
C TYR A 753 -5.45 10.96 19.90
N ARG A 754 -5.20 9.80 20.50
CA ARG A 754 -6.20 8.82 21.00
C ARG A 754 -7.35 8.52 20.02
N GLY A 755 -7.02 8.24 18.74
CA GLY A 755 -8.01 7.93 17.71
C GLY A 755 -8.63 9.13 17.01
N PHE A 756 -8.38 10.36 17.45
CA PHE A 756 -8.70 11.59 16.77
C PHE A 756 -7.50 12.04 15.92
N TYR A 757 -7.78 12.53 14.73
CA TYR A 757 -6.81 13.17 13.85
C TYR A 757 -7.44 14.38 13.17
N ALA A 758 -6.69 15.46 13.11
CA ALA A 758 -7.04 16.68 12.36
C ALA A 758 -5.83 17.16 11.56
N GLU A 759 -6.05 17.61 10.34
CA GLU A 759 -5.04 18.23 9.49
C GLU A 759 -5.64 19.42 8.78
N LEU A 760 -4.91 20.52 8.74
CA LEU A 760 -5.19 21.71 7.94
C LEU A 760 -4.04 21.89 6.99
N GLY A 761 -4.31 22.08 5.70
CA GLY A 761 -3.29 22.30 4.69
C GLY A 761 -3.71 23.30 3.63
N ALA A 762 -2.71 23.90 2.99
CA ALA A 762 -2.87 24.83 1.88
C ALA A 762 -1.93 24.43 0.73
N ARG A 763 -2.45 24.50 -0.50
CA ARG A 763 -1.71 24.18 -1.73
C ARG A 763 -1.77 25.39 -2.66
N ARG A 764 -0.66 25.69 -3.33
CA ARG A 764 -0.53 26.76 -4.32
C ARG A 764 -1.04 28.14 -3.84
N PHE A 765 -0.98 28.40 -2.55
CA PHE A 765 -1.59 29.57 -1.88
C PHE A 765 -0.92 30.90 -2.22
N LEU A 766 0.26 30.87 -2.86
CA LEU A 766 0.95 32.08 -3.34
C LEU A 766 0.50 32.49 -4.75
N TYR A 767 -0.23 31.63 -5.47
CA TYR A 767 -0.79 31.97 -6.76
C TYR A 767 -2.10 32.74 -6.57
N GLY A 768 -2.18 33.94 -7.10
CA GLY A 768 -3.39 34.78 -7.01
C GLY A 768 -4.56 34.30 -7.90
N LYS A 769 -4.28 33.40 -8.88
CA LYS A 769 -5.23 32.85 -9.85
C LYS A 769 -4.79 31.46 -10.29
N ASP A 770 -5.70 30.74 -10.95
CA ASP A 770 -5.41 29.46 -11.59
C ASP A 770 -4.24 29.61 -12.58
N GLN A 771 -3.32 28.66 -12.54
CA GLN A 771 -2.22 28.60 -13.48
C GLN A 771 -2.59 27.62 -14.60
N PRO A 772 -2.30 27.94 -15.88
CA PRO A 772 -2.65 27.05 -16.97
C PRO A 772 -1.72 25.83 -17.05
N ILE A 773 -2.29 24.72 -17.46
CA ILE A 773 -1.54 23.65 -18.11
C ILE A 773 -1.41 24.09 -19.58
N HIS A 774 -0.19 24.18 -20.08
CA HIS A 774 0.08 24.47 -21.49
C HIS A 774 0.35 23.17 -22.23
N SER A 775 -0.35 22.95 -23.33
CA SER A 775 -0.17 21.79 -24.21
C SER A 775 0.03 22.25 -25.65
N TYR A 776 1.00 21.65 -26.33
CA TYR A 776 1.31 21.95 -27.72
C TYR A 776 1.50 20.67 -28.53
N PHE A 777 0.95 20.67 -29.73
CA PHE A 777 1.06 19.55 -30.69
C PHE A 777 1.21 20.07 -32.11
N SER A 778 2.00 19.37 -32.91
CA SER A 778 2.16 19.69 -34.34
C SER A 778 2.22 18.42 -35.19
N TYR A 779 1.36 18.36 -36.17
CA TYR A 779 1.25 17.32 -37.17
C TYR A 779 1.11 17.95 -38.61
N THR A 780 1.26 17.18 -39.63
CA THR A 780 1.26 17.72 -41.03
C THR A 780 -0.02 18.49 -41.36
N ASN A 781 -1.18 17.97 -40.98
CA ASN A 781 -2.48 18.54 -41.34
C ASN A 781 -3.21 19.19 -40.15
N TYR A 782 -2.60 19.14 -38.97
CA TYR A 782 -3.22 19.66 -37.75
C TYR A 782 -2.17 20.04 -36.70
N SER A 783 -2.38 21.18 -36.08
CA SER A 783 -1.63 21.54 -34.89
C SER A 783 -2.54 22.27 -33.91
N PHE A 784 -2.20 22.21 -32.63
CA PHE A 784 -2.86 22.98 -31.58
C PHE A 784 -1.88 23.58 -30.60
N ASP A 785 -2.31 24.65 -29.95
CA ASP A 785 -1.68 25.30 -28.82
C ASP A 785 -2.79 25.64 -27.82
N GLU A 786 -2.80 24.93 -26.68
CA GLU A 786 -3.85 24.95 -25.68
C GLU A 786 -3.35 25.44 -24.33
N HIS A 787 -4.06 26.39 -23.71
CA HIS A 787 -3.92 26.75 -22.32
C HIS A 787 -5.18 26.42 -21.56
N ARG A 788 -5.07 25.49 -20.60
CA ARG A 788 -6.18 24.99 -19.80
C ARG A 788 -6.07 25.45 -18.35
N TYR A 789 -7.05 26.20 -17.92
CA TYR A 789 -7.19 26.71 -16.53
C TYR A 789 -8.21 25.88 -15.79
N GLN A 790 -7.86 25.34 -14.64
CA GLN A 790 -8.72 24.50 -13.81
C GLN A 790 -8.59 24.90 -12.34
N ASN A 791 -9.71 24.90 -11.60
CA ASN A 791 -9.69 25.28 -10.17
C ASN A 791 -8.80 24.35 -9.33
N ILE A 792 -8.66 23.07 -9.71
CA ILE A 792 -7.75 22.12 -9.05
C ILE A 792 -6.28 22.55 -9.14
N ASN A 793 -5.91 23.33 -10.13
CA ASN A 793 -4.56 23.86 -10.32
C ASN A 793 -4.35 25.23 -9.65
N GLY A 794 -5.40 25.79 -9.07
CA GLY A 794 -5.36 27.04 -8.33
C GLY A 794 -5.03 26.86 -6.85
N PRO A 795 -5.15 27.92 -6.06
CA PRO A 795 -4.99 27.87 -4.61
C PRO A 795 -6.18 27.16 -3.95
N TRP A 796 -5.92 26.30 -3.00
CA TRP A 796 -6.95 25.66 -2.20
C TRP A 796 -6.47 25.32 -0.79
N ILE A 797 -7.41 25.35 0.14
CA ILE A 797 -7.22 25.02 1.55
C ILE A 797 -8.09 23.81 1.84
N TYR A 798 -7.57 22.84 2.53
CA TYR A 798 -8.31 21.64 2.93
C TYR A 798 -8.19 21.38 4.43
N MET A 799 -9.21 20.73 4.95
CA MET A 799 -9.23 20.16 6.28
C MET A 799 -9.48 18.64 6.18
N ARG A 800 -8.75 17.86 6.97
CA ARG A 800 -9.03 16.45 7.17
C ARG A 800 -9.35 16.20 8.62
N LEU A 801 -10.38 15.42 8.86
CA LEU A 801 -10.76 14.94 10.17
C LEU A 801 -10.92 13.42 10.11
N SER A 802 -10.49 12.73 11.15
CA SER A 802 -10.86 11.34 11.34
C SER A 802 -11.02 11.01 12.81
N TYR A 803 -11.94 10.09 13.09
CA TYR A 803 -12.17 9.58 14.44
C TYR A 803 -12.41 8.08 14.42
N SER A 804 -11.66 7.36 15.23
CA SER A 804 -11.71 5.91 15.34
C SER A 804 -12.10 5.48 16.75
N LEU A 805 -13.21 4.77 16.87
CA LEU A 805 -13.70 4.14 18.09
C LEU A 805 -13.34 2.66 18.06
N ASP A 806 -12.52 2.22 19.01
CA ASP A 806 -12.19 0.81 19.22
C ASP A 806 -13.07 0.20 20.30
N PHE A 807 -13.47 -1.06 20.12
CA PHE A 807 -14.21 -1.82 21.12
C PHE A 807 -13.66 -3.26 21.24
N GLY A 808 -13.92 -3.90 22.38
CA GLY A 808 -13.36 -5.22 22.71
C GLY A 808 -11.90 -5.14 23.17
N ARG A 809 -11.21 -6.29 23.12
CA ARG A 809 -9.82 -6.39 23.61
C ARG A 809 -8.77 -5.86 22.66
N LYS A 810 -9.06 -5.67 21.42
CA LYS A 810 -8.32 -5.02 20.31
C LYS A 810 -8.85 -5.54 18.97
N SER A 811 -8.81 -4.72 17.94
CA SER A 811 -9.28 -5.08 16.60
C SER A 811 -8.13 -5.21 15.60
N ASN A 812 -8.27 -6.11 14.66
CA ASN A 812 -7.35 -6.29 13.55
C ASN A 812 -7.64 -5.28 12.45
N HIS A 813 -6.60 -4.67 11.88
CA HIS A 813 -6.81 -3.82 10.69
C HIS A 813 -6.68 -4.66 9.43
N GLN A 814 -7.70 -4.58 8.59
CA GLN A 814 -7.69 -5.14 7.23
C GLN A 814 -8.39 -4.18 6.30
N SER A 815 -7.85 -4.00 5.11
CA SER A 815 -8.49 -3.21 4.07
C SER A 815 -9.47 -4.06 3.27
N ILE A 816 -10.45 -3.39 2.66
CA ILE A 816 -11.39 -3.94 1.68
C ILE A 816 -11.12 -3.24 0.37
N GLU A 817 -11.23 -3.96 -0.74
CA GLU A 817 -11.06 -3.34 -2.04
C GLU A 817 -12.07 -2.23 -2.28
N THR A 818 -11.58 -1.12 -2.84
CA THR A 818 -12.40 0.01 -3.27
C THR A 818 -11.98 0.38 -4.68
N ARG A 819 -12.83 0.13 -5.67
CA ARG A 819 -12.68 0.66 -7.03
C ARG A 819 -13.74 1.73 -7.26
N THR A 820 -13.32 2.90 -7.66
CA THR A 820 -14.18 4.05 -7.92
C THR A 820 -14.53 4.22 -9.40
N SER A 821 -13.85 3.47 -10.28
CA SER A 821 -14.08 3.52 -11.73
C SER A 821 -14.10 2.11 -12.33
N GLY A 822 -14.96 1.91 -13.30
CA GLY A 822 -15.00 0.71 -14.13
C GLY A 822 -14.16 0.87 -15.40
N THR A 823 -13.96 -0.22 -16.14
CA THR A 823 -13.41 -0.16 -17.50
C THR A 823 -14.49 0.26 -18.49
N SER A 824 -14.12 1.03 -19.52
CA SER A 824 -15.02 1.46 -20.60
C SER A 824 -14.33 1.30 -21.95
N ALA A 825 -15.12 0.99 -22.97
CA ALA A 825 -14.69 0.99 -24.38
C ALA A 825 -15.28 2.17 -25.17
N ILE A 826 -15.96 3.08 -24.50
CA ILE A 826 -16.50 4.29 -25.13
C ILE A 826 -15.32 5.23 -25.45
N LEU A 827 -15.24 5.67 -26.68
CA LEU A 827 -14.27 6.67 -27.13
C LEU A 827 -14.88 8.06 -26.87
N HIS A 828 -14.22 8.85 -26.02
CA HIS A 828 -14.59 10.23 -25.71
C HIS A 828 -13.48 11.17 -26.12
N LYS A 829 -13.82 12.43 -26.38
CA LYS A 829 -12.88 13.54 -26.51
C LYS A 829 -13.14 14.56 -25.41
#